data_7a23efdd42e8bdccfda640d4e4169fc6
#
_entry.id   7a23efdd42e8bdccfda640d4e4169fc6
#
_cell.length_a   1.000
_cell.length_b   1.000
_cell.length_c   1.000
_cell.angle_alpha   90.00
_cell.angle_beta   90.00
_cell.angle_gamma   90.00
#
_symmetry.space_group_name_H-M   'P 1'
#
loop_
_entity.id
_entity.type
_entity.pdbx_description
1 polymer ?
#
loop_
_entity_poly.entity_id
_entity_poly.type
_entity_poly.pdbx_seq_one_letter_code
_entity_poly.pdbx_strand_id
1 'polypeptide(L)'
;MQSRGLRFQGGRPGARRDGRSGGIRAGRAAGALLAAALLAGAVPAGPAVAAAPAPRVDLTVLVVDDGGGAVGAIAAELKSTGVPYKTVKLGEQGRPTITAAFLADTVDGRPRARFQGVVLPSEAPGGLSAAEQAALTAYQKTYAVPQVDAYTWSHPGVGLDYTSDGGFSGVLDGVRTDVTAAGKAGPFRYLDGPVVFEDNAPQTAESYGYAGRPREGYTSYLDLPVDGGGRASLIGEYARDGRRELVVTFAYNQYQRQFRVLARGIVEWLTQGVHLGRSRNYFSVHVDDVFAPDARWDTERNCTPGDIDCAGGPGGEEVPEIRMTAEDAKYAAAWQSSSGFTLDMVYNAGSGELWKTEHGGTDALTAQLLADRARYRWINHTYTHPFLGCVQDVTVVPWRCATNANGTTKYVTRAEISAQIRDNHNWAVGKGISVDRGELVTGEHSGLKILPQQPSDNPNLAGALADNGVKWIASDNSRDSAQRAVGNARTVPRHPMNVYYNVGTAAEMADEYNWIYTSRADGGSGICEDNPATSTCLDEPLDPATGFAAYIVPQEARIALGHVVANDPRPHYVHQSNLAEERLLYPVLDQVLADYRALYADNTPLVNPRQSEVGTEFSRRAAWDKALAEGRVTAYRIGDTVTVKAPSGVVAPVTAPEGTRKRALLGSSVFGTAYAGTRSDWTSPDLLQSAVTLTLPAGA
;
A
#
# COMPACT_ATOMS: atom_id res chain seq x y z
N MET A 1 38.79 16.90 29.14
CA MET A 1 38.66 16.66 30.58
C MET A 1 37.91 15.34 30.75
N GLN A 2 38.65 14.30 30.91
CA GLN A 2 38.77 13.38 32.03
C GLN A 2 37.40 12.82 32.46
N SER A 3 37.10 11.58 32.20
CA SER A 3 37.62 10.24 32.52
C SER A 3 36.99 9.62 33.78
N ARG A 4 36.59 8.37 33.60
CA ARG A 4 36.57 7.16 34.50
C ARG A 4 35.19 6.51 34.42
N GLY A 5 34.99 5.31 34.00
CA GLY A 5 35.85 4.13 34.04
C GLY A 5 35.65 3.33 35.33
N LEU A 6 34.84 2.27 35.30
CA LEU A 6 35.01 1.12 36.19
C LEU A 6 34.40 -0.14 35.60
N ARG A 7 35.27 -1.06 35.28
CA ARG A 7 35.00 -2.50 35.11
C ARG A 7 34.89 -3.16 36.47
N PHE A 8 34.10 -4.21 36.58
CA PHE A 8 34.51 -5.41 37.32
C PHE A 8 33.87 -6.68 36.69
N GLN A 9 34.73 -7.56 36.33
CA GLN A 9 34.72 -9.00 36.18
C GLN A 9 34.15 -9.63 37.46
N GLY A 10 33.56 -10.81 37.50
CA GLY A 10 33.91 -12.07 36.94
C GLY A 10 33.49 -13.15 37.96
N GLY A 11 33.20 -14.35 37.49
CA GLY A 11 33.22 -15.50 38.39
C GLY A 11 32.15 -16.56 38.16
N ARG A 12 32.38 -17.49 37.26
CA ARG A 12 32.01 -18.92 37.47
C ARG A 12 33.15 -19.59 38.21
N PRO A 13 33.01 -20.72 38.90
CA PRO A 13 32.50 -22.02 38.50
C PRO A 13 31.78 -22.79 39.63
N GLY A 14 31.07 -23.87 39.46
CA GLY A 14 31.44 -25.16 38.95
C GLY A 14 30.95 -26.28 39.87
N ALA A 15 30.26 -27.23 39.30
CA ALA A 15 30.41 -28.67 39.38
C ALA A 15 30.04 -29.48 40.64
N ARG A 16 29.20 -30.46 40.38
CA ARG A 16 29.27 -31.90 40.76
C ARG A 16 28.61 -32.34 42.06
N ARG A 17 27.64 -33.20 41.90
CA ARG A 17 27.58 -34.68 41.92
C ARG A 17 27.06 -35.31 43.18
N ASP A 18 26.21 -36.31 42.91
CA ASP A 18 25.98 -37.58 43.63
C ASP A 18 25.04 -37.49 44.88
N GLY A 19 24.06 -38.30 45.08
CA GLY A 19 23.81 -39.64 44.60
C GLY A 19 22.83 -40.33 45.55
N ARG A 20 22.14 -41.33 45.03
CA ARG A 20 21.61 -42.53 45.70
C ARG A 20 20.36 -42.40 46.60
N SER A 21 19.29 -42.95 46.07
CA SER A 21 18.75 -44.29 46.37
C SER A 21 18.08 -44.46 47.74
N GLY A 22 16.85 -44.93 47.71
CA GLY A 22 16.14 -45.45 48.86
C GLY A 22 14.69 -45.74 48.52
N GLY A 23 14.43 -46.92 47.98
CA GLY A 23 13.11 -47.46 47.90
C GLY A 23 12.65 -47.98 49.28
N ILE A 24 11.36 -48.22 49.43
CA ILE A 24 10.78 -49.34 50.19
C ILE A 24 9.24 -49.26 50.10
N ARG A 25 8.65 -50.24 49.42
CA ARG A 25 7.56 -51.18 49.78
C ARG A 25 6.23 -50.62 50.31
N ALA A 26 5.22 -50.84 49.53
CA ALA A 26 4.03 -51.68 49.75
C ALA A 26 3.38 -51.64 51.13
N GLY A 27 2.13 -51.25 51.17
CA GLY A 27 1.17 -51.49 52.20
C GLY A 27 -0.23 -51.66 51.65
N ARG A 28 -0.67 -52.90 51.46
CA ARG A 28 -2.08 -53.24 51.19
C ARG A 28 -2.84 -53.10 52.51
N ALA A 29 -4.00 -52.41 52.45
CA ALA A 29 -5.05 -52.61 53.42
C ALA A 29 -6.37 -52.69 52.71
N ALA A 30 -7.03 -53.88 52.83
CA ALA A 30 -8.37 -54.17 52.39
C ALA A 30 -9.36 -53.60 53.41
N GLY A 31 -10.45 -53.01 52.92
CA GLY A 31 -11.57 -52.53 53.76
C GLY A 31 -12.87 -52.56 52.99
N ALA A 32 -13.60 -53.58 53.29
CA ALA A 32 -15.01 -53.95 53.22
C ALA A 32 -16.00 -53.07 52.43
N LEU A 33 -16.75 -53.79 51.57
CA LEU A 33 -17.99 -53.45 50.87
C LEU A 33 -19.12 -53.08 51.85
N LEU A 34 -19.84 -52.00 51.57
CA LEU A 34 -21.25 -51.83 51.92
C LEU A 34 -21.98 -51.45 50.65
N ALA A 35 -22.76 -52.42 50.13
CA ALA A 35 -23.67 -52.18 48.99
C ALA A 35 -24.95 -51.49 49.52
N ALA A 36 -25.16 -50.24 49.12
CA ALA A 36 -26.48 -49.61 49.22
C ALA A 36 -27.08 -49.56 47.79
N ALA A 37 -28.02 -50.37 47.54
CA ALA A 37 -28.84 -50.38 46.34
C ALA A 37 -29.79 -49.17 46.37
N LEU A 38 -29.45 -48.11 45.64
CA LEU A 38 -30.38 -47.04 45.27
C LEU A 38 -31.00 -47.40 43.89
N LEU A 39 -32.26 -47.73 43.89
CA LEU A 39 -33.14 -47.81 42.71
C LEU A 39 -33.21 -46.37 42.12
N ALA A 40 -32.35 -46.06 41.17
CA ALA A 40 -32.51 -44.90 40.27
C ALA A 40 -33.47 -45.29 39.18
N GLY A 41 -34.69 -44.75 39.23
CA GLY A 41 -35.64 -44.82 38.14
C GLY A 41 -35.02 -44.26 36.85
N ALA A 42 -34.95 -45.08 35.81
CA ALA A 42 -34.59 -44.66 34.45
C ALA A 42 -35.64 -43.65 33.96
N VAL A 43 -35.32 -42.36 34.03
CA VAL A 43 -36.00 -41.34 33.23
C VAL A 43 -35.61 -41.63 31.80
N PRO A 44 -36.58 -41.88 30.87
CA PRO A 44 -36.22 -42.03 29.47
C PRO A 44 -35.59 -40.75 29.00
N ALA A 45 -34.34 -40.82 28.52
CA ALA A 45 -33.67 -39.70 27.82
C ALA A 45 -34.56 -39.36 26.62
N GLY A 46 -35.20 -38.21 26.67
CA GLY A 46 -35.91 -37.66 25.50
C GLY A 46 -34.94 -37.61 24.31
N PRO A 47 -35.44 -37.72 23.08
CA PRO A 47 -34.60 -37.69 21.91
C PRO A 47 -33.73 -36.42 21.97
N ALA A 48 -32.41 -36.59 21.98
CA ALA A 48 -31.47 -35.48 21.87
C ALA A 48 -31.85 -34.70 20.60
N VAL A 49 -32.38 -33.50 20.78
CA VAL A 49 -32.63 -32.59 19.66
C VAL A 49 -31.26 -32.37 19.03
N ALA A 50 -31.06 -32.90 17.84
CA ALA A 50 -29.82 -32.69 17.10
C ALA A 50 -29.61 -31.18 16.99
N ALA A 51 -28.48 -30.70 17.48
CA ALA A 51 -28.12 -29.27 17.38
C ALA A 51 -28.22 -28.87 15.90
N ALA A 52 -28.89 -27.74 15.63
CA ALA A 52 -28.99 -27.23 14.27
C ALA A 52 -27.59 -27.07 13.66
N PRO A 53 -27.40 -27.43 12.39
CA PRO A 53 -26.08 -27.33 11.77
C PRO A 53 -25.60 -25.89 11.77
N ALA A 54 -24.33 -25.69 12.12
CA ALA A 54 -23.73 -24.34 12.12
C ALA A 54 -23.94 -23.62 10.78
N PRO A 55 -24.32 -22.35 10.74
CA PRO A 55 -24.61 -21.65 9.51
C PRO A 55 -23.35 -21.51 8.63
N ARG A 56 -23.56 -21.45 7.33
CA ARG A 56 -22.54 -20.99 6.38
C ARG A 56 -22.63 -19.47 6.27
N VAL A 57 -21.52 -18.78 6.37
CA VAL A 57 -21.41 -17.33 6.14
C VAL A 57 -20.51 -17.11 4.92
N ASP A 58 -21.05 -16.54 3.85
CA ASP A 58 -20.28 -16.23 2.66
C ASP A 58 -19.38 -15.00 2.93
N LEU A 59 -18.12 -15.06 2.50
CA LEU A 59 -17.11 -14.00 2.75
C LEU A 59 -17.29 -12.83 1.77
N THR A 60 -18.47 -12.23 1.76
CA THR A 60 -18.84 -11.08 0.93
C THR A 60 -19.42 -9.99 1.83
N VAL A 61 -19.14 -8.72 1.56
CA VAL A 61 -19.67 -7.56 2.28
C VAL A 61 -20.88 -7.00 1.52
N LEU A 62 -21.94 -6.61 2.23
CA LEU A 62 -23.03 -5.82 1.68
C LEU A 62 -22.71 -4.33 1.89
N VAL A 63 -22.69 -3.55 0.80
CA VAL A 63 -22.54 -2.10 0.83
C VAL A 63 -23.85 -1.46 0.38
N VAL A 64 -24.49 -0.73 1.28
CA VAL A 64 -25.67 0.09 0.97
C VAL A 64 -25.16 1.50 0.69
N ASP A 65 -25.34 1.96 -0.53
CA ASP A 65 -24.68 3.15 -1.06
C ASP A 65 -25.72 4.25 -1.33
N ASP A 66 -25.57 5.39 -0.66
CA ASP A 66 -26.35 6.60 -0.85
C ASP A 66 -25.69 7.61 -1.81
N GLY A 67 -24.50 7.28 -2.31
CA GLY A 67 -23.64 8.18 -3.10
C GLY A 67 -22.72 9.06 -2.26
N GLY A 68 -22.71 8.89 -0.94
CA GLY A 68 -21.87 9.65 0.00
C GLY A 68 -20.40 9.27 -0.05
N GLY A 69 -19.52 10.24 0.26
CA GLY A 69 -18.05 10.05 0.23
C GLY A 69 -17.57 8.98 1.18
N ALA A 70 -18.17 8.82 2.35
CA ALA A 70 -17.75 7.85 3.37
C ALA A 70 -18.01 6.40 2.94
N VAL A 71 -19.20 6.09 2.42
CA VAL A 71 -19.51 4.76 1.87
C VAL A 71 -18.62 4.46 0.66
N GLY A 72 -18.44 5.46 -0.22
CA GLY A 72 -17.55 5.36 -1.37
C GLY A 72 -16.11 5.04 -0.99
N ALA A 73 -15.62 5.63 0.10
CA ALA A 73 -14.28 5.37 0.62
C ALA A 73 -14.12 3.93 1.12
N ILE A 74 -15.07 3.41 1.89
CA ILE A 74 -15.05 2.02 2.35
C ILE A 74 -15.13 1.06 1.15
N ALA A 75 -15.99 1.33 0.17
CA ALA A 75 -16.09 0.52 -1.05
C ALA A 75 -14.79 0.52 -1.85
N ALA A 76 -14.09 1.66 -1.94
CA ALA A 76 -12.78 1.77 -2.58
C ALA A 76 -11.71 0.95 -1.84
N GLU A 77 -11.72 0.95 -0.51
CA GLU A 77 -10.81 0.11 0.29
C GLU A 77 -11.09 -1.38 0.10
N LEU A 78 -12.34 -1.82 0.15
CA LEU A 78 -12.72 -3.20 -0.14
C LEU A 78 -12.23 -3.64 -1.52
N LYS A 79 -12.35 -2.78 -2.53
CA LYS A 79 -11.86 -3.03 -3.88
C LYS A 79 -10.34 -3.11 -3.93
N SER A 80 -9.61 -2.16 -3.33
CA SER A 80 -8.15 -2.09 -3.39
C SER A 80 -7.49 -3.30 -2.72
N THR A 81 -8.12 -3.82 -1.68
CA THR A 81 -7.65 -4.99 -0.93
C THR A 81 -8.09 -6.32 -1.54
N GLY A 82 -9.08 -6.31 -2.44
CA GLY A 82 -9.64 -7.50 -3.09
C GLY A 82 -10.72 -8.21 -2.28
N VAL A 83 -11.39 -7.51 -1.36
CA VAL A 83 -12.53 -8.04 -0.59
C VAL A 83 -13.78 -8.04 -1.48
N PRO A 84 -14.45 -9.18 -1.65
CA PRO A 84 -15.71 -9.21 -2.43
C PRO A 84 -16.81 -8.42 -1.72
N TYR A 85 -17.53 -7.59 -2.47
CA TYR A 85 -18.69 -6.88 -1.94
C TYR A 85 -19.79 -6.77 -2.99
N LYS A 86 -21.03 -6.58 -2.51
CA LYS A 86 -22.20 -6.31 -3.33
C LYS A 86 -22.80 -4.96 -2.93
N THR A 87 -22.96 -4.07 -3.89
CA THR A 87 -23.54 -2.75 -3.68
C THR A 87 -25.04 -2.74 -3.95
N VAL A 88 -25.81 -2.10 -3.07
CA VAL A 88 -27.20 -1.71 -3.27
C VAL A 88 -27.25 -0.18 -3.22
N LYS A 89 -27.43 0.45 -4.38
CA LYS A 89 -27.51 1.92 -4.50
C LYS A 89 -28.90 2.43 -4.17
N LEU A 90 -29.03 3.23 -3.11
CA LEU A 90 -30.34 3.70 -2.63
C LEU A 90 -31.07 4.61 -3.63
N GLY A 91 -30.33 5.40 -4.39
CA GLY A 91 -30.89 6.29 -5.42
C GLY A 91 -31.22 5.61 -6.76
N GLU A 92 -30.89 4.32 -6.95
CA GLU A 92 -31.10 3.63 -8.23
C GLU A 92 -32.53 3.11 -8.36
N GLN A 93 -33.21 3.48 -9.43
CA GLN A 93 -34.56 3.00 -9.72
C GLN A 93 -34.52 1.50 -10.01
N GLY A 94 -35.39 0.75 -9.34
CA GLY A 94 -35.44 -0.72 -9.49
C GLY A 94 -34.35 -1.49 -8.75
N ARG A 95 -33.66 -0.86 -7.81
CA ARG A 95 -32.70 -1.52 -6.91
C ARG A 95 -33.34 -2.75 -6.24
N PRO A 96 -32.56 -3.77 -5.90
CA PRO A 96 -33.09 -4.90 -5.14
C PRO A 96 -33.58 -4.44 -3.77
N THR A 97 -34.75 -4.93 -3.36
CA THR A 97 -35.27 -4.73 -2.00
C THR A 97 -34.52 -5.65 -1.04
N ILE A 98 -34.03 -5.12 0.08
CA ILE A 98 -33.31 -5.87 1.10
C ILE A 98 -34.28 -6.64 1.98
N THR A 99 -34.64 -7.84 1.54
CA THR A 99 -35.54 -8.76 2.25
C THR A 99 -34.77 -9.87 2.96
N ALA A 100 -35.42 -10.65 3.82
CA ALA A 100 -34.82 -11.85 4.42
C ALA A 100 -34.26 -12.82 3.35
N ALA A 101 -34.99 -13.00 2.25
CA ALA A 101 -34.56 -13.86 1.13
C ALA A 101 -33.38 -13.25 0.31
N PHE A 102 -33.24 -11.94 0.30
CA PHE A 102 -32.06 -11.27 -0.26
C PHE A 102 -30.82 -11.53 0.59
N LEU A 103 -30.97 -11.54 1.92
CA LEU A 103 -29.87 -11.63 2.88
C LEU A 103 -29.44 -13.08 3.16
N ALA A 104 -30.39 -14.02 3.19
CA ALA A 104 -30.12 -15.40 3.57
C ALA A 104 -30.99 -16.40 2.79
N ASP A 105 -30.51 -17.64 2.69
CA ASP A 105 -31.24 -18.78 2.17
C ASP A 105 -30.72 -20.10 2.80
N THR A 106 -30.96 -21.23 2.16
CA THR A 106 -30.47 -22.54 2.59
C THR A 106 -29.70 -23.21 1.46
N VAL A 107 -28.50 -23.71 1.77
CA VAL A 107 -27.66 -24.45 0.83
C VAL A 107 -27.24 -25.77 1.49
N ASP A 108 -27.45 -26.88 0.80
CA ASP A 108 -27.15 -28.25 1.28
C ASP A 108 -27.77 -28.53 2.67
N GLY A 109 -29.01 -28.08 2.88
CA GLY A 109 -29.75 -28.24 4.15
C GLY A 109 -29.23 -27.37 5.30
N ARG A 110 -28.32 -26.42 5.04
CA ARG A 110 -27.70 -25.57 6.02
C ARG A 110 -28.10 -24.11 5.80
N PRO A 111 -28.46 -23.34 6.85
CA PRO A 111 -28.68 -21.90 6.73
C PRO A 111 -27.44 -21.21 6.17
N ARG A 112 -27.64 -20.29 5.20
CA ARG A 112 -26.57 -19.52 4.59
C ARG A 112 -26.84 -18.03 4.77
N ALA A 113 -25.94 -17.34 5.45
CA ALA A 113 -25.80 -15.90 5.42
C ALA A 113 -25.00 -15.50 4.17
N ARG A 114 -25.54 -14.64 3.32
CA ARG A 114 -24.88 -14.22 2.06
C ARG A 114 -23.83 -13.15 2.26
N PHE A 115 -23.79 -12.52 3.42
CA PHE A 115 -22.87 -11.42 3.74
C PHE A 115 -22.29 -11.62 5.14
N GLN A 116 -20.99 -11.39 5.28
CA GLN A 116 -20.28 -11.43 6.57
C GLN A 116 -20.26 -10.10 7.31
N GLY A 117 -20.57 -8.99 6.63
CA GLY A 117 -20.61 -7.64 7.15
C GLY A 117 -21.52 -6.75 6.33
N VAL A 118 -22.01 -5.67 6.93
CA VAL A 118 -22.89 -4.70 6.29
C VAL A 118 -22.30 -3.31 6.49
N VAL A 119 -22.21 -2.52 5.41
CA VAL A 119 -21.86 -1.09 5.44
C VAL A 119 -23.13 -0.30 5.12
N LEU A 120 -23.53 0.56 6.03
CA LEU A 120 -24.62 1.51 5.84
C LEU A 120 -24.10 2.95 5.83
N PRO A 121 -24.77 3.89 5.16
CA PRO A 121 -24.44 5.32 5.24
C PRO A 121 -24.46 5.86 6.67
N SER A 122 -25.46 5.45 7.45
CA SER A 122 -25.63 5.75 8.87
C SER A 122 -26.44 4.62 9.53
N GLU A 123 -26.68 4.69 10.83
CA GLU A 123 -27.48 3.70 11.60
C GLU A 123 -28.93 3.57 11.10
N ALA A 124 -29.45 4.61 10.48
CA ALA A 124 -30.83 4.67 9.95
C ALA A 124 -30.88 5.45 8.63
N PRO A 125 -30.26 4.90 7.54
CA PRO A 125 -30.11 5.65 6.30
C PRO A 125 -31.47 5.95 5.64
N GLY A 126 -31.62 7.15 5.14
CA GLY A 126 -32.73 7.51 4.26
C GLY A 126 -32.73 6.61 3.00
N GLY A 127 -33.92 6.30 2.49
CA GLY A 127 -34.08 5.44 1.30
C GLY A 127 -34.18 3.94 1.59
N LEU A 128 -33.99 3.48 2.83
CA LEU A 128 -34.42 2.16 3.29
C LEU A 128 -35.79 2.22 3.95
N SER A 129 -36.70 1.35 3.54
CA SER A 129 -38.00 1.19 4.21
C SER A 129 -37.84 0.56 5.61
N ALA A 130 -38.82 0.76 6.49
CA ALA A 130 -38.82 0.14 7.81
C ALA A 130 -38.78 -1.42 7.73
N ALA A 131 -39.35 -2.01 6.67
CA ALA A 131 -39.29 -3.46 6.44
C ALA A 131 -37.86 -3.92 6.08
N GLU A 132 -37.11 -3.16 5.29
CA GLU A 132 -35.72 -3.44 4.96
C GLU A 132 -34.81 -3.32 6.18
N GLN A 133 -35.00 -2.26 7.00
CA GLN A 133 -34.26 -2.06 8.26
C GLN A 133 -34.54 -3.20 9.24
N ALA A 134 -35.81 -3.64 9.36
CA ALA A 134 -36.17 -4.79 10.20
C ALA A 134 -35.54 -6.09 9.70
N ALA A 135 -35.49 -6.33 8.37
CA ALA A 135 -34.84 -7.48 7.78
C ALA A 135 -33.33 -7.50 8.05
N LEU A 136 -32.64 -6.36 7.92
CA LEU A 136 -31.22 -6.21 8.27
C LEU A 136 -30.98 -6.50 9.76
N THR A 137 -31.77 -5.91 10.64
CA THR A 137 -31.69 -6.10 12.10
C THR A 137 -31.86 -7.59 12.46
N ALA A 138 -32.87 -8.26 11.90
CA ALA A 138 -33.11 -9.69 12.15
C ALA A 138 -31.95 -10.56 11.64
N TYR A 139 -31.40 -10.24 10.46
CA TYR A 139 -30.26 -10.90 9.87
C TYR A 139 -29.01 -10.79 10.72
N GLN A 140 -28.66 -9.57 11.16
CA GLN A 140 -27.51 -9.28 12.01
C GLN A 140 -27.57 -10.06 13.32
N LYS A 141 -28.74 -10.09 13.98
CA LYS A 141 -28.95 -10.85 15.22
C LYS A 141 -28.83 -12.38 14.98
N THR A 142 -29.40 -12.88 13.88
CA THR A 142 -29.43 -14.32 13.59
C THR A 142 -28.04 -14.88 13.28
N TYR A 143 -27.24 -14.13 12.54
CA TYR A 143 -25.94 -14.59 12.02
C TYR A 143 -24.73 -13.92 12.69
N ALA A 144 -24.94 -13.08 13.70
CA ALA A 144 -23.89 -12.26 14.35
C ALA A 144 -23.07 -11.43 13.34
N VAL A 145 -23.73 -10.87 12.33
CA VAL A 145 -23.10 -10.06 11.28
C VAL A 145 -22.99 -8.62 11.74
N PRO A 146 -21.77 -8.05 11.79
CA PRO A 146 -21.56 -6.67 12.22
C PRO A 146 -21.95 -5.65 11.14
N GLN A 147 -22.17 -4.41 11.56
CA GLN A 147 -22.52 -3.26 10.74
C GLN A 147 -21.52 -2.13 10.93
N VAL A 148 -21.12 -1.46 9.86
CA VAL A 148 -20.43 -0.17 9.90
C VAL A 148 -21.41 0.93 9.54
N ASP A 149 -21.58 1.91 10.41
CA ASP A 149 -22.22 3.19 10.15
C ASP A 149 -21.15 4.13 9.62
N ALA A 150 -21.09 4.27 8.27
CA ALA A 150 -19.98 4.89 7.60
C ALA A 150 -19.78 6.36 7.99
N TYR A 151 -20.89 7.08 8.25
CA TYR A 151 -20.85 8.43 8.77
C TYR A 151 -22.16 8.78 9.46
N THR A 152 -22.06 9.12 10.73
CA THR A 152 -23.22 9.59 11.50
C THR A 152 -22.81 10.69 12.49
N TRP A 153 -23.74 11.29 13.18
CA TRP A 153 -23.49 12.26 14.26
C TRP A 153 -23.68 11.61 15.63
N SER A 154 -23.06 12.17 16.67
CA SER A 154 -23.15 11.64 18.03
C SER A 154 -24.53 11.86 18.64
N HIS A 155 -25.15 10.77 19.07
CA HIS A 155 -26.44 10.78 19.80
C HIS A 155 -26.63 9.43 20.55
N PRO A 156 -27.58 9.39 21.54
CA PRO A 156 -27.80 8.17 22.34
C PRO A 156 -28.15 6.92 21.52
N GLY A 157 -28.75 7.07 20.35
CA GLY A 157 -29.11 5.97 19.45
C GLY A 157 -27.90 5.19 18.91
N VAL A 158 -26.72 5.80 18.85
CA VAL A 158 -25.44 5.18 18.45
C VAL A 158 -24.48 4.98 19.64
N GLY A 159 -24.96 5.08 20.88
CA GLY A 159 -24.18 4.86 22.08
C GLY A 159 -23.27 6.02 22.49
N LEU A 160 -23.52 7.21 21.99
CA LEU A 160 -22.77 8.42 22.31
C LEU A 160 -23.69 9.49 22.90
N ASP A 161 -23.17 10.35 23.77
CA ASP A 161 -23.87 11.57 24.17
C ASP A 161 -23.89 12.56 22.99
N TYR A 162 -24.79 13.53 23.04
CA TYR A 162 -24.78 14.64 22.10
C TYR A 162 -23.50 15.46 22.25
N THR A 163 -23.04 16.06 21.17
CA THR A 163 -21.81 16.89 21.20
C THR A 163 -21.95 18.07 22.18
N SER A 164 -23.16 18.59 22.38
CA SER A 164 -23.48 19.63 23.40
C SER A 164 -23.21 19.19 24.83
N ASP A 165 -23.18 17.88 25.11
CA ASP A 165 -23.05 17.33 26.46
C ASP A 165 -21.55 17.03 26.80
N GLY A 166 -20.67 17.97 26.43
CA GLY A 166 -19.25 17.90 26.68
C GLY A 166 -18.48 17.07 25.62
N GLY A 167 -18.97 16.99 24.42
CA GLY A 167 -18.33 16.45 23.23
C GLY A 167 -17.63 17.53 22.40
N PHE A 168 -17.39 17.21 21.12
CA PHE A 168 -16.79 18.09 20.12
C PHE A 168 -17.61 18.09 18.83
N SER A 169 -17.81 19.27 18.24
CA SER A 169 -18.40 19.42 16.90
C SER A 169 -17.65 20.52 16.17
N GLY A 170 -17.04 20.22 15.03
CA GLY A 170 -16.25 21.21 14.30
C GLY A 170 -15.34 20.60 13.24
N VAL A 171 -14.50 21.48 12.66
CA VAL A 171 -13.45 21.14 11.71
C VAL A 171 -12.38 20.33 12.43
N LEU A 172 -11.92 19.26 11.79
CA LEU A 172 -10.90 18.36 12.32
C LEU A 172 -9.52 18.56 11.67
N ASP A 173 -9.39 19.49 10.72
CA ASP A 173 -8.15 19.73 9.99
C ASP A 173 -7.01 20.05 10.97
N GLY A 174 -5.89 19.36 10.86
CA GLY A 174 -4.75 19.45 11.79
C GLY A 174 -4.99 18.81 13.18
N VAL A 175 -6.22 18.37 13.49
CA VAL A 175 -6.52 17.81 14.81
C VAL A 175 -5.83 16.46 14.99
N ARG A 176 -5.14 16.33 16.12
CA ARG A 176 -4.53 15.10 16.60
C ARG A 176 -5.54 14.26 17.37
N THR A 177 -5.70 13.01 16.96
CA THR A 177 -6.54 12.00 17.62
C THR A 177 -5.71 10.82 18.08
N ASP A 178 -6.15 10.09 19.10
CA ASP A 178 -5.42 8.97 19.66
C ASP A 178 -6.19 7.66 19.48
N VAL A 179 -5.48 6.60 19.08
CA VAL A 179 -6.00 5.24 19.12
C VAL A 179 -6.03 4.79 20.59
N THR A 180 -7.20 4.44 21.11
CA THR A 180 -7.38 4.04 22.51
C THR A 180 -6.70 2.69 22.80
N ALA A 181 -6.57 2.34 24.07
CA ALA A 181 -6.09 1.02 24.46
C ALA A 181 -6.96 -0.12 23.89
N ALA A 182 -8.28 0.07 23.81
CA ALA A 182 -9.19 -0.88 23.19
C ALA A 182 -8.99 -0.96 21.67
N GLY A 183 -8.74 0.18 21.01
CA GLY A 183 -8.40 0.23 19.59
C GLY A 183 -7.10 -0.53 19.27
N LYS A 184 -6.05 -0.29 20.06
CA LYS A 184 -4.74 -0.97 19.95
C LYS A 184 -4.80 -2.47 20.31
N ALA A 185 -5.68 -2.88 21.19
CA ALA A 185 -5.94 -4.30 21.48
C ALA A 185 -6.84 -4.98 20.44
N GLY A 186 -7.58 -4.19 19.67
CA GLY A 186 -8.59 -4.62 18.72
C GLY A 186 -8.25 -4.31 17.24
N PRO A 187 -9.14 -3.61 16.53
CA PRO A 187 -9.04 -3.45 15.06
C PRO A 187 -7.86 -2.59 14.61
N PHE A 188 -7.34 -1.71 15.47
CA PHE A 188 -6.25 -0.79 15.15
C PHE A 188 -4.90 -1.18 15.77
N ARG A 189 -4.68 -2.47 16.06
CA ARG A 189 -3.45 -3.02 16.68
C ARG A 189 -2.18 -2.85 15.83
N TYR A 190 -2.33 -2.39 14.61
CA TYR A 190 -1.24 -2.05 13.69
C TYR A 190 -0.80 -0.59 13.79
N LEU A 191 -1.48 0.23 14.60
CA LEU A 191 -1.14 1.62 14.86
C LEU A 191 -0.57 1.78 16.27
N ASP A 192 0.47 2.60 16.39
CA ASP A 192 1.05 2.99 17.68
C ASP A 192 0.97 4.49 17.93
N GLY A 193 1.14 5.28 16.89
CA GLY A 193 1.07 6.73 16.96
C GLY A 193 -0.33 7.32 16.84
N PRO A 194 -0.43 8.64 16.97
CA PRO A 194 -1.66 9.38 16.77
C PRO A 194 -2.06 9.43 15.30
N VAL A 195 -3.35 9.51 15.06
CA VAL A 195 -3.88 9.81 13.72
C VAL A 195 -4.16 11.31 13.67
N VAL A 196 -3.38 12.01 12.84
CA VAL A 196 -3.56 13.45 12.60
C VAL A 196 -4.39 13.63 11.34
N PHE A 197 -5.45 14.42 11.43
CA PHE A 197 -6.27 14.77 10.28
C PHE A 197 -5.49 15.72 9.37
N GLU A 198 -5.62 15.54 8.06
CA GLU A 198 -4.95 16.41 7.09
C GLU A 198 -5.49 17.83 7.16
N ASP A 199 -4.60 18.78 6.91
CA ASP A 199 -4.86 20.20 6.72
C ASP A 199 -4.00 20.63 5.54
N ASN A 200 -4.50 20.43 4.32
CA ASN A 200 -3.79 20.69 3.08
C ASN A 200 -4.11 22.06 2.49
N ALA A 201 -5.26 22.59 2.83
CA ALA A 201 -5.76 23.89 2.35
C ALA A 201 -6.37 24.67 3.51
N PRO A 202 -5.58 25.48 4.23
CA PRO A 202 -6.03 26.18 5.46
C PRO A 202 -7.29 27.04 5.31
N GLN A 203 -7.63 27.41 4.06
CA GLN A 203 -8.83 28.21 3.74
C GLN A 203 -10.10 27.35 3.52
N THR A 204 -9.97 26.01 3.50
CA THR A 204 -11.07 25.10 3.16
C THR A 204 -11.15 23.98 4.20
N ALA A 205 -12.30 23.82 4.85
CA ALA A 205 -12.49 22.70 5.76
C ALA A 205 -12.50 21.37 4.97
N GLU A 206 -11.53 20.49 5.27
CA GLU A 206 -11.34 19.21 4.61
C GLU A 206 -12.04 18.07 5.33
N SER A 207 -12.19 18.18 6.65
CA SER A 207 -12.84 17.17 7.48
C SER A 207 -13.64 17.83 8.62
N TYR A 208 -14.77 17.22 8.96
CA TYR A 208 -15.65 17.68 10.03
C TYR A 208 -16.09 16.51 10.91
N GLY A 209 -16.16 16.69 12.22
CA GLY A 209 -16.50 15.62 13.15
C GLY A 209 -17.49 16.01 14.22
N TYR A 210 -18.14 14.95 14.75
CA TYR A 210 -19.10 15.00 15.85
C TYR A 210 -18.71 13.97 16.91
N ALA A 211 -17.70 14.28 17.74
CA ALA A 211 -17.27 13.37 18.78
C ALA A 211 -18.16 13.47 20.02
N GLY A 212 -18.69 12.35 20.48
CA GLY A 212 -19.51 12.24 21.66
C GLY A 212 -18.83 11.45 22.79
N ARG A 213 -19.25 11.69 24.05
CA ARG A 213 -18.80 10.87 25.17
C ARG A 213 -19.44 9.48 25.09
N PRO A 214 -18.66 8.39 25.28
CA PRO A 214 -19.18 7.04 25.27
C PRO A 214 -20.23 6.80 26.37
N ARG A 215 -21.33 6.13 25.99
CA ARG A 215 -22.38 5.63 26.88
C ARG A 215 -22.18 4.14 27.18
N GLU A 216 -23.03 3.59 28.04
CA GLU A 216 -23.07 2.14 28.32
C GLU A 216 -23.21 1.32 27.02
N GLY A 217 -22.41 0.27 26.86
CA GLY A 217 -22.37 -0.57 25.66
C GLY A 217 -21.49 -0.04 24.53
N TYR A 218 -20.88 1.15 24.67
CA TYR A 218 -19.99 1.72 23.68
C TYR A 218 -18.51 1.58 24.07
N THR A 219 -17.69 1.09 23.16
CA THR A 219 -16.22 0.99 23.32
C THR A 219 -15.55 1.91 22.32
N SER A 220 -14.88 2.98 22.78
CA SER A 220 -14.14 3.90 21.91
C SER A 220 -12.84 3.27 21.40
N TYR A 221 -12.57 3.44 20.10
CA TYR A 221 -11.35 2.99 19.43
C TYR A 221 -10.45 4.14 18.98
N LEU A 222 -11.04 5.27 18.61
CA LEU A 222 -10.36 6.52 18.27
C LEU A 222 -11.05 7.67 18.97
N ASP A 223 -10.31 8.50 19.68
CA ASP A 223 -10.87 9.61 20.43
C ASP A 223 -9.96 10.86 20.43
N LEU A 224 -10.51 11.98 20.91
CA LEU A 224 -9.78 13.22 21.09
C LEU A 224 -10.11 13.86 22.46
N PRO A 225 -9.20 14.67 23.02
CA PRO A 225 -9.50 15.44 24.22
C PRO A 225 -10.55 16.50 23.92
N VAL A 226 -11.42 16.78 24.88
CA VAL A 226 -12.49 17.81 24.75
C VAL A 226 -12.38 18.86 25.85
N ASP A 227 -12.94 20.03 25.60
CA ASP A 227 -13.01 21.12 26.56
C ASP A 227 -13.76 20.69 27.83
N GLY A 228 -13.33 21.19 28.97
CA GLY A 228 -13.89 20.79 30.27
C GLY A 228 -13.34 19.45 30.79
N GLY A 229 -12.40 18.83 30.08
CA GLY A 229 -11.72 17.58 30.46
C GLY A 229 -12.45 16.31 30.01
N GLY A 230 -11.66 15.23 29.85
CA GLY A 230 -12.12 13.94 29.35
C GLY A 230 -11.87 13.78 27.86
N ARG A 231 -12.46 12.74 27.26
CA ARG A 231 -12.28 12.39 25.85
C ARG A 231 -13.63 12.07 25.20
N ALA A 232 -13.73 12.36 23.92
CA ALA A 232 -14.89 12.04 23.08
C ALA A 232 -14.49 11.17 21.90
N SER A 233 -15.33 10.22 21.53
CA SER A 233 -15.06 9.20 20.52
C SER A 233 -15.45 9.68 19.12
N LEU A 234 -14.57 9.38 18.15
CA LEU A 234 -14.78 9.52 16.71
C LEU A 234 -15.02 8.19 16.02
N ILE A 235 -14.44 7.09 16.53
CA ILE A 235 -14.70 5.72 16.07
C ILE A 235 -14.83 4.83 17.30
N GLY A 236 -15.87 3.99 17.31
CA GLY A 236 -16.01 2.97 18.33
C GLY A 236 -17.08 1.94 18.01
N GLU A 237 -17.12 0.88 18.80
CA GLU A 237 -18.10 -0.17 18.70
C GLU A 237 -19.24 0.09 19.68
N TYR A 238 -20.47 0.10 19.18
CA TYR A 238 -21.67 0.06 19.98
C TYR A 238 -22.31 -1.32 19.95
N ALA A 239 -22.31 -2.00 21.09
CA ALA A 239 -22.94 -3.31 21.26
C ALA A 239 -24.30 -3.14 21.93
N ARG A 240 -25.40 -3.45 21.22
CA ARG A 240 -26.75 -3.36 21.74
C ARG A 240 -27.67 -4.42 21.16
N ASP A 241 -28.60 -4.92 21.94
CA ASP A 241 -29.66 -5.84 21.46
C ASP A 241 -29.16 -7.04 20.66
N GLY A 242 -27.96 -7.54 20.95
CA GLY A 242 -27.32 -8.66 20.22
C GLY A 242 -26.77 -8.28 18.85
N ARG A 243 -26.59 -6.98 18.55
CA ARG A 243 -25.91 -6.44 17.35
C ARG A 243 -24.63 -5.72 17.74
N ARG A 244 -23.73 -5.57 16.78
CA ARG A 244 -22.49 -4.81 16.88
C ARG A 244 -22.44 -3.81 15.73
N GLU A 245 -22.26 -2.55 16.05
CA GLU A 245 -22.19 -1.44 15.12
C GLU A 245 -20.86 -0.70 15.31
N LEU A 246 -20.07 -0.54 14.24
CA LEU A 246 -18.92 0.36 14.25
C LEU A 246 -19.40 1.74 13.81
N VAL A 247 -19.38 2.66 14.73
CA VAL A 247 -19.88 4.03 14.55
C VAL A 247 -18.72 4.93 14.18
N VAL A 248 -18.81 5.64 13.04
CA VAL A 248 -17.84 6.65 12.60
C VAL A 248 -18.54 8.00 12.55
N THR A 249 -17.98 9.00 13.28
CA THR A 249 -18.63 10.30 13.47
C THR A 249 -17.86 11.47 12.86
N PHE A 250 -17.07 11.24 11.83
CA PHE A 250 -16.41 12.29 11.05
C PHE A 250 -16.57 12.07 9.54
N ALA A 251 -16.53 13.15 8.77
CA ALA A 251 -16.59 13.10 7.32
C ALA A 251 -15.22 12.73 6.73
N TYR A 252 -15.21 11.89 5.69
CA TYR A 252 -14.01 11.45 4.98
C TYR A 252 -14.32 11.00 3.56
N ASN A 253 -13.25 10.90 2.76
CA ASN A 253 -13.27 10.30 1.44
C ASN A 253 -12.05 9.37 1.24
N GLN A 254 -12.02 8.65 0.11
CA GLN A 254 -10.99 7.64 -0.18
C GLN A 254 -9.56 8.20 -0.37
N TYR A 255 -9.40 9.52 -0.52
CA TYR A 255 -8.10 10.15 -0.79
C TYR A 255 -7.42 10.65 0.48
N GLN A 256 -8.18 10.91 1.53
CA GLN A 256 -7.69 11.46 2.79
C GLN A 256 -6.84 10.44 3.56
N ARG A 257 -5.66 10.87 4.02
CA ARG A 257 -4.69 10.03 4.72
C ARG A 257 -5.26 9.43 6.01
N GLN A 258 -5.99 10.21 6.82
CA GLN A 258 -6.61 9.70 8.05
C GLN A 258 -7.55 8.52 7.76
N PHE A 259 -8.33 8.56 6.68
CA PHE A 259 -9.15 7.42 6.28
C PHE A 259 -8.29 6.23 5.86
N ARG A 260 -7.30 6.42 4.98
CA ARG A 260 -6.42 5.33 4.50
C ARG A 260 -5.69 4.63 5.64
N VAL A 261 -5.26 5.39 6.65
CA VAL A 261 -4.64 4.85 7.86
C VAL A 261 -5.62 4.00 8.67
N LEU A 262 -6.88 4.39 8.78
CA LEU A 262 -7.91 3.71 9.56
C LEU A 262 -8.64 2.61 8.80
N ALA A 263 -8.63 2.63 7.47
CA ALA A 263 -9.43 1.77 6.60
C ALA A 263 -9.20 0.27 6.84
N ARG A 264 -7.94 -0.16 7.02
CA ARG A 264 -7.61 -1.54 7.38
C ARG A 264 -8.37 -1.99 8.63
N GLY A 265 -8.34 -1.19 9.69
CA GLY A 265 -9.02 -1.52 10.95
C GLY A 265 -10.54 -1.60 10.80
N ILE A 266 -11.13 -0.72 10.00
CA ILE A 266 -12.56 -0.75 9.68
C ILE A 266 -12.91 -2.06 8.96
N VAL A 267 -12.13 -2.47 7.95
CA VAL A 267 -12.34 -3.72 7.21
C VAL A 267 -12.11 -4.94 8.11
N GLU A 268 -11.06 -4.97 8.92
CA GLU A 268 -10.79 -6.08 9.86
C GLU A 268 -11.89 -6.22 10.90
N TRP A 269 -12.41 -5.11 11.43
CA TRP A 269 -13.53 -5.12 12.36
C TRP A 269 -14.81 -5.65 11.69
N LEU A 270 -15.14 -5.12 10.51
CA LEU A 270 -16.33 -5.49 9.73
C LEU A 270 -16.35 -6.98 9.35
N THR A 271 -15.17 -7.55 9.07
CA THR A 271 -15.03 -8.95 8.64
C THR A 271 -14.62 -9.90 9.79
N GLN A 272 -14.55 -9.37 11.01
CA GLN A 272 -14.12 -10.13 12.19
C GLN A 272 -12.74 -10.79 11.99
N GLY A 273 -11.84 -10.11 11.27
CA GLY A 273 -10.48 -10.55 10.98
C GLY A 273 -10.36 -11.68 9.95
N VAL A 274 -11.46 -12.11 9.30
CA VAL A 274 -11.46 -13.18 8.30
C VAL A 274 -12.07 -12.70 7.00
N HIS A 275 -11.27 -12.51 5.96
CA HIS A 275 -11.77 -12.05 4.66
C HIS A 275 -10.89 -12.50 3.49
N LEU A 276 -11.47 -12.50 2.31
CA LEU A 276 -10.69 -12.44 1.09
C LEU A 276 -10.14 -11.03 0.95
N GLY A 277 -8.89 -10.95 0.53
CA GLY A 277 -8.21 -9.66 0.44
C GLY A 277 -6.86 -9.66 1.16
N ARG A 278 -5.98 -8.77 0.70
CA ARG A 278 -4.63 -8.58 1.25
C ARG A 278 -4.22 -7.12 1.11
N SER A 279 -3.71 -6.54 2.17
CA SER A 279 -3.20 -5.17 2.19
C SER A 279 -1.79 -5.14 2.74
N ARG A 280 -0.94 -4.27 2.19
CA ARG A 280 0.44 -4.00 2.62
C ARG A 280 0.74 -2.52 2.44
N ASN A 281 1.63 -2.00 3.26
CA ASN A 281 2.18 -0.66 3.08
C ASN A 281 3.49 -0.81 2.30
N TYR A 282 3.43 -0.50 0.99
CA TYR A 282 4.56 -0.66 0.09
C TYR A 282 5.31 0.65 -0.07
N PHE A 283 6.65 0.58 -0.13
CA PHE A 283 7.50 1.68 -0.51
C PHE A 283 8.79 1.16 -1.14
N SER A 284 9.07 1.55 -2.37
CA SER A 284 10.33 1.31 -3.07
C SER A 284 10.70 2.52 -3.91
N VAL A 285 11.99 2.73 -4.10
CA VAL A 285 12.52 3.88 -4.82
C VAL A 285 13.57 3.41 -5.82
N HIS A 286 13.35 3.76 -7.08
CA HIS A 286 14.26 3.55 -8.20
C HIS A 286 15.07 4.83 -8.42
N VAL A 287 16.38 4.68 -8.49
CA VAL A 287 17.31 5.78 -8.80
C VAL A 287 17.79 5.55 -10.23
N ASP A 288 17.25 6.33 -11.15
CA ASP A 288 17.56 6.23 -12.58
C ASP A 288 18.95 6.87 -12.86
N ASP A 289 19.57 6.53 -13.98
CA ASP A 289 20.79 7.09 -14.56
C ASP A 289 22.08 6.97 -13.71
N VAL A 290 22.18 5.94 -12.90
CA VAL A 290 23.22 5.82 -11.85
C VAL A 290 24.65 6.01 -12.35
N PHE A 291 24.97 5.77 -13.64
CA PHE A 291 26.31 5.97 -14.21
C PHE A 291 26.39 7.15 -15.18
N ALA A 292 25.25 7.74 -15.58
CA ALA A 292 25.22 8.88 -16.46
C ALA A 292 25.31 10.21 -15.66
N PRO A 293 25.81 11.28 -16.26
CA PRO A 293 25.51 12.62 -15.79
C PRO A 293 24.09 13.01 -16.20
N ASP A 294 23.46 13.89 -15.42
CA ASP A 294 22.20 14.56 -15.74
C ASP A 294 22.47 16.02 -16.14
N ALA A 295 21.68 16.56 -17.05
CA ALA A 295 21.71 17.98 -17.37
C ALA A 295 21.30 18.80 -16.14
N ARG A 296 21.72 20.07 -16.09
CA ARG A 296 21.46 20.97 -14.97
C ARG A 296 20.46 22.05 -15.35
N TRP A 297 19.54 22.35 -14.46
CA TRP A 297 18.62 23.48 -14.54
C TRP A 297 19.36 24.81 -14.54
N ASP A 298 19.01 25.68 -15.45
CA ASP A 298 19.54 27.06 -15.53
C ASP A 298 18.52 28.01 -14.90
N THR A 299 18.85 28.51 -13.72
CA THR A 299 17.98 29.42 -12.94
C THR A 299 17.80 30.81 -13.56
N GLU A 300 18.70 31.23 -14.49
CA GLU A 300 18.54 32.50 -15.20
C GLU A 300 17.63 32.37 -16.42
N ARG A 301 17.65 31.19 -17.08
CA ARG A 301 16.86 30.92 -18.29
C ARG A 301 15.55 30.23 -18.00
N ASN A 302 15.39 29.67 -16.80
CA ASN A 302 14.25 28.82 -16.40
C ASN A 302 14.02 27.66 -17.39
N CYS A 303 15.07 26.98 -17.77
CA CYS A 303 15.04 25.78 -18.62
C CYS A 303 16.31 24.95 -18.43
N THR A 304 16.33 23.72 -18.97
CA THR A 304 17.49 22.84 -18.94
C THR A 304 18.27 22.98 -20.26
N PRO A 305 19.51 23.51 -20.25
CA PRO A 305 20.34 23.58 -21.45
C PRO A 305 20.51 22.20 -22.09
N GLY A 306 20.32 22.13 -23.40
CA GLY A 306 20.27 20.89 -24.16
C GLY A 306 18.85 20.41 -24.48
N ASP A 307 17.85 20.82 -23.72
CA ASP A 307 16.47 20.62 -24.05
C ASP A 307 16.05 21.50 -25.25
N ILE A 308 15.15 20.94 -26.09
CA ILE A 308 14.73 21.57 -27.34
C ILE A 308 14.01 22.92 -27.15
N ASP A 309 13.42 23.14 -25.98
CA ASP A 309 12.68 24.34 -25.61
C ASP A 309 13.52 25.38 -24.85
N CYS A 310 14.76 25.03 -24.50
CA CYS A 310 15.65 25.97 -23.86
C CYS A 310 16.21 27.01 -24.87
N ALA A 311 15.88 28.26 -24.66
CA ALA A 311 16.27 29.34 -25.56
C ALA A 311 17.80 29.51 -25.59
N GLY A 312 18.40 29.39 -26.77
CA GLY A 312 19.84 29.50 -26.98
C GLY A 312 20.44 28.34 -27.76
N GLY A 313 19.72 27.22 -27.87
CA GLY A 313 20.17 26.04 -28.62
C GLY A 313 21.52 25.49 -28.16
N PRO A 314 22.07 24.49 -28.84
CA PRO A 314 23.37 23.95 -28.55
C PRO A 314 24.45 25.01 -28.85
N GLY A 315 25.02 25.64 -27.82
CA GLY A 315 26.07 26.65 -27.95
C GLY A 315 26.03 27.82 -26.94
N GLY A 316 25.08 27.82 -25.98
CA GLY A 316 25.14 28.67 -24.80
C GLY A 316 26.27 28.24 -23.86
N GLU A 317 26.62 29.07 -22.84
CA GLU A 317 27.52 28.64 -21.79
C GLU A 317 27.04 27.31 -21.21
N GLU A 318 27.92 26.28 -21.26
CA GLU A 318 27.59 24.94 -20.73
C GLU A 318 27.46 25.07 -19.21
N VAL A 319 26.27 24.82 -18.68
CA VAL A 319 26.06 24.65 -17.25
C VAL A 319 26.60 23.25 -16.89
N PRO A 320 27.44 23.13 -15.84
CA PRO A 320 28.04 21.85 -15.50
C PRO A 320 26.99 20.78 -15.21
N GLU A 321 27.08 19.64 -15.87
CA GLU A 321 26.24 18.46 -15.62
C GLU A 321 26.34 18.02 -14.15
N ILE A 322 25.27 17.40 -13.65
CA ILE A 322 25.21 16.84 -12.30
C ILE A 322 25.53 15.35 -12.38
N ARG A 323 26.56 14.93 -11.65
CA ARG A 323 26.90 13.51 -11.55
C ARG A 323 27.35 13.12 -10.14
N MET A 324 26.84 12.02 -9.63
CA MET A 324 27.30 11.43 -8.37
C MET A 324 28.82 11.28 -8.35
N THR A 325 29.42 11.45 -7.19
CA THR A 325 30.80 11.14 -6.90
C THR A 325 30.94 9.80 -6.18
N ALA A 326 32.17 9.32 -6.00
CA ALA A 326 32.42 8.13 -5.18
C ALA A 326 32.01 8.35 -3.70
N GLU A 327 32.06 9.59 -3.21
CA GLU A 327 31.63 9.93 -1.85
C GLU A 327 30.10 9.87 -1.71
N ASP A 328 29.35 10.25 -2.75
CA ASP A 328 27.89 10.11 -2.78
C ASP A 328 27.46 8.65 -2.80
N ALA A 329 28.19 7.81 -3.55
CA ALA A 329 27.96 6.36 -3.53
C ALA A 329 28.23 5.73 -2.14
N LYS A 330 29.30 6.18 -1.44
CA LYS A 330 29.57 5.75 -0.06
C LYS A 330 28.49 6.21 0.89
N TYR A 331 28.01 7.45 0.72
CA TYR A 331 26.91 7.99 1.53
C TYR A 331 25.62 7.17 1.32
N ALA A 332 25.27 6.86 0.07
CA ALA A 332 24.10 6.03 -0.25
C ALA A 332 24.18 4.64 0.43
N ALA A 333 25.34 4.00 0.38
CA ALA A 333 25.56 2.69 1.04
C ALA A 333 25.46 2.79 2.57
N ALA A 334 25.96 3.87 3.17
CA ALA A 334 25.86 4.10 4.61
C ALA A 334 24.42 4.40 5.04
N TRP A 335 23.73 5.25 4.28
CA TRP A 335 22.33 5.61 4.53
C TRP A 335 21.41 4.38 4.48
N GLN A 336 21.55 3.52 3.46
CA GLN A 336 20.79 2.25 3.39
C GLN A 336 21.01 1.38 4.64
N SER A 337 22.27 1.30 5.11
CA SER A 337 22.61 0.50 6.30
C SER A 337 21.99 1.06 7.57
N SER A 338 21.88 2.39 7.70
CA SER A 338 21.31 3.06 8.89
C SER A 338 19.79 3.10 8.86
N SER A 339 19.19 3.33 7.69
CA SER A 339 17.74 3.41 7.52
C SER A 339 17.06 2.05 7.49
N GLY A 340 17.78 0.98 7.07
CA GLY A 340 17.23 -0.34 6.77
C GLY A 340 16.39 -0.38 5.49
N PHE A 341 16.51 0.64 4.63
CA PHE A 341 15.78 0.76 3.38
C PHE A 341 16.71 0.50 2.18
N THR A 342 16.29 -0.31 1.21
CA THR A 342 17.08 -0.65 0.04
C THR A 342 16.65 0.16 -1.17
N LEU A 343 17.59 0.84 -1.83
CA LEU A 343 17.40 1.54 -3.10
C LEU A 343 17.58 0.57 -4.27
N ASP A 344 16.81 0.79 -5.33
CA ASP A 344 16.94 0.11 -6.62
C ASP A 344 17.77 1.00 -7.57
N MET A 345 19.01 0.59 -7.87
CA MET A 345 19.90 1.31 -8.76
C MET A 345 19.63 0.94 -10.21
N VAL A 346 19.11 1.88 -10.97
CA VAL A 346 18.72 1.70 -12.38
C VAL A 346 19.88 2.20 -13.24
N TYR A 347 20.64 1.28 -13.83
CA TYR A 347 21.98 1.53 -14.37
C TYR A 347 22.04 1.49 -15.89
N ASN A 348 22.89 2.33 -16.46
CA ASN A 348 23.23 2.48 -17.88
C ASN A 348 24.76 2.44 -18.05
N ALA A 349 25.29 1.24 -18.19
CA ALA A 349 26.71 0.96 -18.12
C ALA A 349 27.55 1.67 -19.20
N GLY A 350 26.99 1.86 -20.40
CA GLY A 350 27.65 2.52 -21.52
C GLY A 350 27.98 3.99 -21.22
N SER A 351 27.13 4.68 -20.45
CA SER A 351 27.38 6.05 -20.01
C SER A 351 28.58 6.12 -19.04
N GLY A 352 28.70 5.16 -18.11
CA GLY A 352 29.89 5.06 -17.26
C GLY A 352 31.18 4.70 -18.00
N GLU A 353 31.11 3.86 -19.02
CA GLU A 353 32.28 3.53 -19.86
C GLU A 353 32.67 4.71 -20.77
N LEU A 354 31.71 5.50 -21.25
CA LEU A 354 31.94 6.74 -21.99
C LEU A 354 32.64 7.77 -21.08
N TRP A 355 32.06 8.06 -19.90
CA TRP A 355 32.65 8.95 -18.90
C TRP A 355 34.10 8.59 -18.60
N LYS A 356 34.37 7.34 -18.36
CA LYS A 356 35.72 6.84 -18.12
C LYS A 356 36.67 7.14 -19.28
N THR A 357 36.19 6.99 -20.52
CA THR A 357 37.00 7.26 -21.73
C THR A 357 37.32 8.72 -21.85
N GLU A 358 36.41 9.60 -21.55
CA GLU A 358 36.54 11.06 -21.64
C GLU A 358 37.39 11.64 -20.50
N HIS A 359 37.43 10.95 -19.34
CA HIS A 359 38.06 11.41 -18.10
C HIS A 359 39.31 10.58 -17.71
N GLY A 360 40.17 10.29 -18.68
CA GLY A 360 41.51 9.72 -18.44
C GLY A 360 41.53 8.24 -18.09
N GLY A 361 40.52 7.48 -18.47
CA GLY A 361 40.50 6.00 -18.36
C GLY A 361 40.10 5.43 -17.00
N THR A 362 39.70 6.29 -16.03
CA THR A 362 39.24 5.88 -14.70
C THR A 362 37.91 6.53 -14.35
N ASP A 363 37.09 5.83 -13.58
CA ASP A 363 35.87 6.38 -13.02
C ASP A 363 35.71 5.91 -11.57
N ALA A 364 35.92 6.84 -10.64
CA ALA A 364 35.88 6.58 -9.21
C ALA A 364 34.44 6.23 -8.73
N LEU A 365 33.41 6.82 -9.34
CA LEU A 365 32.00 6.51 -9.03
C LEU A 365 31.69 5.05 -9.37
N THR A 366 31.95 4.63 -10.62
CA THR A 366 31.73 3.24 -11.06
C THR A 366 32.53 2.28 -10.19
N ALA A 367 33.79 2.57 -9.85
CA ALA A 367 34.59 1.72 -8.97
C ALA A 367 33.96 1.56 -7.59
N GLN A 368 33.47 2.62 -6.98
CA GLN A 368 32.83 2.59 -5.66
C GLN A 368 31.49 1.84 -5.69
N LEU A 369 30.62 2.10 -6.67
CA LEU A 369 29.35 1.40 -6.80
C LEU A 369 29.56 -0.10 -7.03
N LEU A 370 30.58 -0.49 -7.81
CA LEU A 370 30.95 -1.91 -7.98
C LEU A 370 31.50 -2.54 -6.69
N ALA A 371 32.23 -1.78 -5.87
CA ALA A 371 32.68 -2.26 -4.56
C ALA A 371 31.49 -2.53 -3.62
N ASP A 372 30.46 -1.71 -3.67
CA ASP A 372 29.25 -1.81 -2.85
C ASP A 372 28.08 -2.55 -3.55
N ARG A 373 28.31 -3.16 -4.72
CA ARG A 373 27.24 -3.73 -5.57
C ARG A 373 26.29 -4.71 -4.88
N ALA A 374 26.74 -5.40 -3.86
CA ALA A 374 25.91 -6.35 -3.10
C ALA A 374 24.95 -5.66 -2.12
N ARG A 375 25.10 -4.37 -1.89
CA ARG A 375 24.22 -3.57 -0.99
C ARG A 375 22.97 -3.09 -1.69
N TYR A 376 22.96 -3.02 -3.03
CA TYR A 376 21.89 -2.47 -3.83
C TYR A 376 21.14 -3.57 -4.59
N ARG A 377 19.91 -3.27 -4.97
CA ARG A 377 19.22 -3.99 -6.04
C ARG A 377 19.48 -3.24 -7.34
N TRP A 378 19.65 -3.98 -8.43
CA TRP A 378 20.02 -3.41 -9.71
C TRP A 378 18.99 -3.72 -10.78
N ILE A 379 18.63 -2.71 -11.58
CA ILE A 379 17.68 -2.81 -12.68
C ILE A 379 18.35 -2.29 -13.96
N ASN A 380 18.16 -2.98 -15.07
CA ASN A 380 18.69 -2.61 -16.38
C ASN A 380 18.02 -1.34 -16.89
N HIS A 381 18.83 -0.32 -17.27
CA HIS A 381 18.36 0.97 -17.81
C HIS A 381 18.78 1.20 -19.27
N THR A 382 19.06 0.12 -20.02
CA THR A 382 19.70 0.17 -21.35
C THR A 382 21.17 0.60 -21.29
N TYR A 383 21.92 0.34 -22.35
CA TYR A 383 23.38 0.50 -22.29
C TYR A 383 23.82 1.97 -22.33
N THR A 384 23.33 2.73 -23.33
CA THR A 384 23.71 4.14 -23.56
C THR A 384 22.54 5.11 -23.42
N HIS A 385 21.44 4.67 -22.77
CA HIS A 385 20.26 5.48 -22.51
C HIS A 385 19.61 6.13 -23.77
N PRO A 386 19.48 5.43 -24.93
CA PRO A 386 18.86 6.05 -26.10
C PRO A 386 17.33 6.07 -25.97
N PHE A 387 16.70 7.04 -26.65
CA PHE A 387 15.25 7.01 -26.84
C PHE A 387 14.86 5.82 -27.74
N LEU A 388 14.11 4.86 -27.22
CA LEU A 388 13.77 3.61 -27.89
C LEU A 388 12.43 3.62 -28.66
N GLY A 389 11.78 4.75 -28.75
CA GLY A 389 10.53 4.95 -29.44
C GLY A 389 10.69 5.10 -30.95
N CYS A 390 10.22 6.22 -31.48
CA CYS A 390 10.50 6.64 -32.85
C CYS A 390 11.82 7.45 -32.89
N VAL A 391 12.39 7.60 -34.08
CA VAL A 391 13.45 8.61 -34.28
C VAL A 391 12.81 9.98 -34.12
N GLN A 392 13.34 10.78 -33.19
CA GLN A 392 12.81 12.10 -32.86
C GLN A 392 13.22 13.13 -33.91
N ASP A 393 12.26 13.90 -34.40
CA ASP A 393 12.49 15.14 -35.14
C ASP A 393 12.45 16.29 -34.14
N VAL A 394 13.64 16.68 -33.70
CA VAL A 394 13.84 17.78 -32.74
C VAL A 394 13.95 19.16 -33.39
N THR A 395 13.68 19.27 -34.67
CA THR A 395 13.63 20.59 -35.37
C THR A 395 12.35 21.35 -35.06
N VAL A 396 11.41 20.76 -34.36
CA VAL A 396 10.12 21.33 -33.94
C VAL A 396 9.88 21.14 -32.44
N VAL A 397 9.19 22.08 -31.82
CA VAL A 397 8.79 22.04 -30.41
C VAL A 397 7.27 21.97 -30.31
N PRO A 398 6.70 21.01 -29.56
CA PRO A 398 7.37 19.82 -29.03
C PRO A 398 7.89 18.91 -30.16
N TRP A 399 8.89 18.08 -29.89
CA TRP A 399 9.43 17.13 -30.87
C TRP A 399 8.32 16.21 -31.42
N ARG A 400 8.50 15.65 -32.58
CA ARG A 400 7.59 14.66 -33.18
C ARG A 400 8.38 13.47 -33.74
N CYS A 401 7.68 12.37 -34.01
CA CYS A 401 8.30 11.25 -34.69
C CYS A 401 8.68 11.61 -36.16
N ALA A 402 9.93 11.36 -36.52
CA ALA A 402 10.37 11.42 -37.91
C ALA A 402 9.65 10.37 -38.79
N THR A 403 9.52 10.64 -40.06
CA THR A 403 8.86 9.75 -41.03
C THR A 403 9.84 9.20 -42.07
N ASN A 404 9.57 7.99 -42.51
CA ASN A 404 10.21 7.40 -43.71
C ASN A 404 9.73 8.08 -44.98
N ALA A 405 10.40 7.83 -46.11
CA ALA A 405 10.02 8.38 -47.42
C ALA A 405 8.60 8.00 -47.86
N ASN A 406 8.05 6.92 -47.33
CA ASN A 406 6.67 6.46 -47.62
C ASN A 406 5.64 7.04 -46.62
N GLY A 407 6.01 7.98 -45.75
CA GLY A 407 5.13 8.61 -44.78
C GLY A 407 4.85 7.82 -43.50
N THR A 408 5.44 6.63 -43.32
CA THR A 408 5.30 5.86 -42.08
C THR A 408 6.25 6.38 -41.04
N THR A 409 5.89 6.22 -39.73
CA THR A 409 6.76 6.56 -38.59
C THR A 409 8.06 5.78 -38.64
N LYS A 410 9.17 6.47 -38.48
CA LYS A 410 10.50 5.86 -38.41
C LYS A 410 10.77 5.42 -36.96
N TYR A 411 10.54 4.13 -36.69
CA TYR A 411 10.78 3.55 -35.36
C TYR A 411 12.23 3.05 -35.20
N VAL A 412 12.73 3.08 -33.95
CA VAL A 412 13.95 2.39 -33.57
C VAL A 412 13.79 0.90 -33.82
N THR A 413 14.81 0.25 -34.34
CA THR A 413 14.72 -1.15 -34.79
C THR A 413 14.77 -2.12 -33.62
N ARG A 414 14.20 -3.33 -33.81
CA ARG A 414 14.27 -4.41 -32.84
C ARG A 414 15.71 -4.79 -32.48
N ALA A 415 16.61 -4.76 -33.45
CA ALA A 415 18.02 -5.11 -33.26
C ALA A 415 18.74 -4.09 -32.35
N GLU A 416 18.47 -2.79 -32.54
CA GLU A 416 19.00 -1.71 -31.70
C GLU A 416 18.47 -1.81 -30.27
N ILE A 417 17.16 -1.96 -30.08
CA ILE A 417 16.54 -2.13 -28.77
C ILE A 417 17.12 -3.37 -28.06
N SER A 418 17.18 -4.51 -28.77
CA SER A 418 17.73 -5.75 -28.19
C SER A 418 19.21 -5.62 -27.82
N ALA A 419 20.02 -4.90 -28.60
CA ALA A 419 21.41 -4.66 -28.29
C ALA A 419 21.56 -3.85 -27.02
N GLN A 420 20.80 -2.76 -26.88
CA GLN A 420 20.83 -1.90 -25.69
C GLN A 420 20.52 -2.66 -24.38
N ILE A 421 19.49 -3.51 -24.41
CA ILE A 421 19.12 -4.34 -23.24
C ILE A 421 20.18 -5.40 -22.95
N ARG A 422 20.62 -6.13 -23.98
CA ARG A 422 21.58 -7.25 -23.86
C ARG A 422 22.95 -6.77 -23.38
N ASP A 423 23.47 -5.69 -23.99
CA ASP A 423 24.83 -5.24 -23.76
C ASP A 423 24.96 -4.68 -22.34
N ASN A 424 23.95 -3.96 -21.86
CA ASN A 424 23.88 -3.50 -20.48
C ASN A 424 23.83 -4.68 -19.48
N HIS A 425 22.96 -5.67 -19.74
CA HIS A 425 22.89 -6.90 -18.92
C HIS A 425 24.23 -7.66 -18.89
N ASN A 426 24.86 -7.84 -20.04
CA ASN A 426 26.12 -8.56 -20.14
C ASN A 426 27.26 -7.86 -19.39
N TRP A 427 27.30 -6.52 -19.45
CA TRP A 427 28.25 -5.74 -18.67
C TRP A 427 28.07 -5.98 -17.16
N ALA A 428 26.85 -5.90 -16.65
CA ALA A 428 26.56 -6.12 -15.24
C ALA A 428 26.97 -7.53 -14.77
N VAL A 429 26.63 -8.56 -15.54
CA VAL A 429 27.04 -9.94 -15.26
C VAL A 429 28.59 -10.06 -15.27
N GLY A 430 29.26 -9.42 -16.23
CA GLY A 430 30.72 -9.38 -16.31
C GLY A 430 31.41 -8.68 -15.13
N LYS A 431 30.68 -7.73 -14.47
CA LYS A 431 31.15 -7.04 -13.26
C LYS A 431 30.68 -7.72 -11.95
N GLY A 432 30.00 -8.86 -12.03
CA GLY A 432 29.51 -9.60 -10.87
C GLY A 432 28.34 -8.91 -10.14
N ILE A 433 27.56 -8.12 -10.85
CA ILE A 433 26.31 -7.53 -10.34
C ILE A 433 25.20 -8.56 -10.45
N SER A 434 24.43 -8.74 -9.37
CA SER A 434 23.22 -9.58 -9.39
C SER A 434 22.05 -8.77 -9.94
N VAL A 435 21.68 -9.01 -11.19
CA VAL A 435 20.60 -8.32 -11.90
C VAL A 435 19.52 -9.31 -12.35
N ASP A 436 18.24 -8.98 -12.18
CA ASP A 436 17.14 -9.77 -12.73
C ASP A 436 16.96 -9.42 -14.20
N ARG A 437 17.19 -10.41 -15.09
CA ARG A 437 17.01 -10.24 -16.53
C ARG A 437 15.57 -9.88 -16.92
N GLY A 438 14.61 -10.22 -16.07
CA GLY A 438 13.19 -9.95 -16.30
C GLY A 438 12.80 -8.51 -16.06
N GLU A 439 13.65 -7.68 -15.45
CA GLU A 439 13.37 -6.29 -15.07
C GLU A 439 14.05 -5.32 -16.05
N LEU A 440 13.31 -4.29 -16.48
CA LEU A 440 13.81 -3.24 -17.38
C LEU A 440 13.15 -1.91 -17.05
N VAL A 441 13.95 -0.86 -17.04
CA VAL A 441 13.52 0.53 -17.17
C VAL A 441 14.16 1.07 -18.44
N THR A 442 13.42 1.70 -19.32
CA THR A 442 13.98 2.37 -20.50
C THR A 442 14.12 3.86 -20.23
N GLY A 443 15.15 4.51 -20.76
CA GLY A 443 15.32 5.94 -20.66
C GLY A 443 14.02 6.67 -21.06
N GLU A 444 13.57 7.64 -20.27
CA GLU A 444 12.31 8.38 -20.46
C GLU A 444 11.06 7.49 -20.59
N HIS A 445 11.10 6.23 -20.12
CA HIS A 445 10.10 5.19 -20.38
C HIS A 445 9.85 4.99 -21.89
N SER A 446 10.85 5.27 -22.72
CA SER A 446 10.78 5.24 -24.19
C SER A 446 10.55 3.84 -24.75
N GLY A 447 10.04 3.81 -25.98
CA GLY A 447 9.54 2.57 -26.59
C GLY A 447 8.05 2.35 -26.29
N LEU A 448 7.54 2.80 -25.15
CA LEU A 448 6.12 2.89 -24.84
C LEU A 448 5.51 4.15 -25.46
N LYS A 449 4.17 4.20 -25.55
CA LYS A 449 3.47 5.39 -26.06
C LYS A 449 3.75 6.62 -25.19
N ILE A 450 3.95 7.76 -25.83
CA ILE A 450 4.11 9.09 -25.21
C ILE A 450 3.22 10.07 -25.96
N LEU A 451 2.10 10.46 -25.36
CA LEU A 451 1.15 11.38 -25.98
C LEU A 451 1.60 12.84 -25.83
N PRO A 452 1.37 13.69 -26.83
CA PRO A 452 0.80 13.39 -28.15
C PRO A 452 1.84 12.92 -29.17
N GLN A 453 3.15 12.97 -28.88
CA GLN A 453 4.24 12.82 -29.87
C GLN A 453 4.34 11.41 -30.46
N GLN A 454 4.14 10.37 -29.64
CA GLN A 454 4.16 8.97 -30.06
C GLN A 454 2.90 8.26 -29.53
N PRO A 455 1.81 8.20 -30.30
CA PRO A 455 0.51 7.71 -29.81
C PRO A 455 0.42 6.20 -29.59
N SER A 456 1.41 5.43 -30.03
CA SER A 456 1.49 3.97 -29.86
C SER A 456 2.88 3.52 -29.49
N ASP A 457 2.97 2.35 -28.83
CA ASP A 457 4.26 1.70 -28.55
C ASP A 457 5.04 1.49 -29.85
N ASN A 458 6.36 1.51 -29.77
CA ASN A 458 7.21 1.05 -30.87
C ASN A 458 6.88 -0.42 -31.20
N PRO A 459 6.44 -0.75 -32.44
CA PRO A 459 6.04 -2.10 -32.80
C PRO A 459 7.16 -3.13 -32.67
N ASN A 460 8.42 -2.67 -32.61
CA ASN A 460 9.61 -3.51 -32.44
C ASN A 460 9.90 -3.86 -30.97
N LEU A 461 9.31 -3.09 -30.01
CA LEU A 461 9.62 -3.23 -28.58
C LEU A 461 9.26 -4.62 -28.05
N ALA A 462 8.05 -5.10 -28.28
CA ALA A 462 7.59 -6.39 -27.77
C ALA A 462 8.50 -7.56 -28.19
N GLY A 463 9.01 -7.53 -29.45
CA GLY A 463 9.95 -8.51 -29.95
C GLY A 463 11.31 -8.43 -29.24
N ALA A 464 11.83 -7.21 -29.04
CA ALA A 464 13.10 -6.99 -28.37
C ALA A 464 13.06 -7.40 -26.87
N LEU A 465 11.95 -7.12 -26.19
CA LEU A 465 11.73 -7.58 -24.81
C LEU A 465 11.76 -9.12 -24.71
N ALA A 466 11.09 -9.80 -25.65
CA ALA A 466 11.06 -11.26 -25.70
C ALA A 466 12.45 -11.87 -25.97
N ASP A 467 13.25 -11.29 -26.88
CA ASP A 467 14.62 -11.73 -27.19
C ASP A 467 15.53 -11.69 -25.97
N ASN A 468 15.28 -10.74 -25.06
CA ASN A 468 16.06 -10.52 -23.85
C ASN A 468 15.47 -11.15 -22.58
N GLY A 469 14.29 -11.77 -22.67
CA GLY A 469 13.61 -12.41 -21.53
C GLY A 469 13.03 -11.43 -20.53
N VAL A 470 12.79 -10.18 -20.94
CA VAL A 470 12.16 -9.15 -20.11
C VAL A 470 10.70 -9.52 -19.87
N LYS A 471 10.25 -9.43 -18.62
CA LYS A 471 8.88 -9.70 -18.18
C LYS A 471 8.19 -8.44 -17.65
N TRP A 472 8.96 -7.51 -17.10
CA TRP A 472 8.51 -6.33 -16.42
C TRP A 472 9.26 -5.12 -16.96
N ILE A 473 8.54 -4.22 -17.63
CA ILE A 473 9.07 -2.95 -18.12
C ILE A 473 8.43 -1.79 -17.36
N ALA A 474 9.24 -0.91 -16.81
CA ALA A 474 8.73 0.28 -16.13
C ALA A 474 7.93 1.19 -17.07
N SER A 475 6.90 1.84 -16.53
CA SER A 475 6.14 2.89 -17.20
C SER A 475 5.87 4.04 -16.22
N ASP A 476 5.55 5.20 -16.74
CA ASP A 476 5.22 6.37 -15.93
C ASP A 476 3.74 6.33 -15.52
N ASN A 477 3.47 6.36 -14.23
CA ASN A 477 2.10 6.35 -13.68
C ASN A 477 1.30 7.59 -14.07
N SER A 478 1.95 8.73 -14.29
CA SER A 478 1.27 9.97 -14.72
C SER A 478 0.72 9.87 -16.13
N ARG A 479 1.28 8.98 -16.97
CA ARG A 479 0.91 8.78 -18.38
C ARG A 479 0.10 7.50 -18.59
N ASP A 480 0.43 6.42 -17.88
CA ASP A 480 -0.20 5.10 -18.02
C ASP A 480 -0.25 4.39 -16.66
N SER A 481 -1.31 4.68 -15.90
CA SER A 481 -1.45 4.24 -14.50
C SER A 481 -1.79 2.76 -14.34
N ALA A 482 -2.26 2.08 -15.41
CA ALA A 482 -2.64 0.68 -15.35
C ALA A 482 -1.52 -0.25 -15.88
N GLN A 483 -1.34 -1.39 -15.21
CA GLN A 483 -0.51 -2.46 -15.79
C GLN A 483 -1.13 -2.95 -17.10
N ARG A 484 -0.35 -2.97 -18.17
CA ARG A 484 -0.77 -3.50 -19.47
C ARG A 484 0.26 -4.45 -20.09
N ALA A 485 -0.15 -5.21 -21.08
CA ALA A 485 0.74 -6.08 -21.83
C ALA A 485 1.54 -5.33 -22.89
N VAL A 486 2.81 -5.72 -23.08
CA VAL A 486 3.69 -5.34 -24.17
C VAL A 486 4.29 -6.65 -24.72
N GLY A 487 3.57 -7.29 -25.64
CA GLY A 487 3.86 -8.68 -26.01
C GLY A 487 3.68 -9.63 -24.83
N ASN A 488 4.74 -10.37 -24.49
CA ASN A 488 4.79 -11.26 -23.32
C ASN A 488 5.19 -10.54 -22.02
N ALA A 489 5.71 -9.33 -22.11
CA ALA A 489 6.01 -8.49 -20.94
C ALA A 489 4.79 -7.70 -20.49
N ARG A 490 4.87 -7.14 -19.27
CA ARG A 490 3.87 -6.23 -18.70
C ARG A 490 4.53 -4.98 -18.17
N THR A 491 3.79 -3.87 -18.21
CA THR A 491 4.25 -2.62 -17.61
C THR A 491 4.19 -2.67 -16.09
N VAL A 492 5.09 -1.92 -15.46
CA VAL A 492 5.08 -1.61 -14.03
C VAL A 492 5.06 -0.10 -13.88
N PRO A 493 3.89 0.51 -13.67
CA PRO A 493 3.79 1.95 -13.47
C PRO A 493 4.57 2.40 -12.23
N ARG A 494 5.31 3.50 -12.34
CA ARG A 494 6.09 4.12 -11.27
C ARG A 494 5.57 5.53 -10.98
N HIS A 495 5.61 5.95 -9.71
CA HIS A 495 5.30 7.32 -9.31
C HIS A 495 6.52 8.22 -9.49
N PRO A 496 6.47 9.29 -10.31
CA PRO A 496 7.50 10.31 -10.28
C PRO A 496 7.47 11.01 -8.91
N MET A 497 8.64 11.33 -8.37
CA MET A 497 8.76 12.26 -7.25
C MET A 497 9.11 13.63 -7.80
N ASN A 498 8.55 14.70 -7.21
CA ASN A 498 8.92 16.05 -7.58
C ASN A 498 10.22 16.46 -6.88
N VAL A 499 11.25 15.65 -7.05
CA VAL A 499 12.66 15.96 -6.87
C VAL A 499 13.27 15.81 -8.25
N TYR A 500 13.47 16.92 -8.94
CA TYR A 500 13.69 16.91 -10.39
C TYR A 500 15.07 16.36 -10.76
N TYR A 501 15.18 15.78 -11.98
CA TYR A 501 16.40 15.11 -12.45
C TYR A 501 17.54 16.09 -12.73
N ASN A 502 17.21 17.33 -13.01
CA ASN A 502 18.11 18.39 -13.48
C ASN A 502 18.54 19.37 -12.38
N VAL A 503 18.38 18.98 -11.10
CA VAL A 503 18.79 19.81 -9.96
C VAL A 503 19.70 19.04 -9.00
N GLY A 504 20.78 19.71 -8.52
CA GLY A 504 21.71 19.16 -7.55
C GLY A 504 21.67 19.89 -6.20
N THR A 505 21.09 21.10 -6.17
CA THR A 505 21.04 21.94 -4.96
C THR A 505 19.61 22.29 -4.56
N ALA A 506 19.41 22.61 -3.28
CA ALA A 506 18.12 23.04 -2.75
C ALA A 506 17.63 24.35 -3.39
N ALA A 507 18.55 25.21 -3.78
CA ALA A 507 18.22 26.47 -4.44
C ALA A 507 17.69 26.23 -5.87
N GLU A 508 18.38 25.38 -6.66
CA GLU A 508 17.90 24.97 -7.99
C GLU A 508 16.55 24.30 -7.91
N MET A 509 16.37 23.40 -6.92
CA MET A 509 15.11 22.71 -6.69
C MET A 509 13.95 23.65 -6.38
N ALA A 510 14.18 24.67 -5.54
CA ALA A 510 13.17 25.68 -5.22
C ALA A 510 12.87 26.59 -6.42
N ASP A 511 13.87 26.91 -7.23
CA ASP A 511 13.73 27.73 -8.43
C ASP A 511 12.89 27.05 -9.49
N GLU A 512 13.20 25.80 -9.88
CA GLU A 512 12.41 25.04 -10.84
C GLU A 512 11.01 24.75 -10.31
N TYR A 513 10.85 24.48 -9.00
CA TYR A 513 9.54 24.30 -8.37
C TYR A 513 8.69 25.57 -8.49
N ASN A 514 9.28 26.73 -8.25
CA ASN A 514 8.63 28.02 -8.46
C ASN A 514 8.25 28.23 -9.94
N TRP A 515 9.14 27.90 -10.87
CA TRP A 515 8.83 27.99 -12.29
C TRP A 515 7.61 27.18 -12.69
N ILE A 516 7.45 25.97 -12.17
CA ILE A 516 6.34 25.07 -12.47
C ILE A 516 5.06 25.46 -11.73
N TYR A 517 5.15 25.78 -10.44
CA TYR A 517 4.01 25.91 -9.54
C TYR A 517 3.67 27.35 -9.13
N THR A 518 4.28 28.35 -9.73
CA THR A 518 3.89 29.75 -9.52
C THR A 518 3.10 30.27 -10.71
N SER A 519 2.17 31.19 -10.45
CA SER A 519 1.36 31.82 -11.49
C SER A 519 2.23 32.68 -12.44
N ARG A 520 1.76 32.93 -13.65
CA ARG A 520 2.43 33.88 -14.55
C ARG A 520 2.51 35.29 -13.98
N ALA A 521 1.53 35.67 -13.18
CA ALA A 521 1.50 36.98 -12.53
C ALA A 521 2.62 37.13 -11.49
N ASP A 522 3.03 36.03 -10.87
CA ASP A 522 4.05 35.96 -9.83
C ASP A 522 5.41 35.46 -10.36
N GLY A 523 5.56 35.40 -11.69
CA GLY A 523 6.84 35.12 -12.36
C GLY A 523 7.07 33.66 -12.76
N GLY A 524 6.09 32.77 -12.57
CA GLY A 524 6.16 31.37 -13.00
C GLY A 524 5.80 31.15 -14.47
N SER A 525 5.91 29.89 -14.93
CA SER A 525 5.57 29.48 -16.31
C SER A 525 4.07 29.49 -16.57
N GLY A 526 3.25 29.42 -15.53
CA GLY A 526 1.80 29.21 -15.61
C GLY A 526 1.36 27.78 -15.89
N ILE A 527 2.26 26.79 -15.82
CA ILE A 527 1.92 25.38 -15.95
C ILE A 527 0.82 24.99 -14.96
N CYS A 528 0.89 25.48 -13.72
CA CYS A 528 -0.13 25.21 -12.71
C CYS A 528 -1.50 25.82 -13.07
N GLU A 529 -1.52 27.00 -13.72
CA GLU A 529 -2.76 27.66 -14.20
C GLU A 529 -3.37 26.91 -15.39
N ASP A 530 -2.52 26.40 -16.29
CA ASP A 530 -2.96 25.67 -17.50
C ASP A 530 -3.46 24.26 -17.17
N ASN A 531 -3.11 23.70 -15.99
CA ASN A 531 -3.45 22.34 -15.57
C ASN A 531 -4.17 22.28 -14.21
N PRO A 532 -5.25 23.06 -13.99
CA PRO A 532 -5.89 23.19 -12.67
C PRO A 532 -6.55 21.89 -12.17
N ALA A 533 -6.72 20.89 -13.04
CA ALA A 533 -7.25 19.58 -12.67
C ALA A 533 -6.21 18.67 -11.97
N THR A 534 -4.93 18.97 -12.12
CA THR A 534 -3.82 18.10 -11.64
C THR A 534 -2.77 18.85 -10.83
N SER A 535 -2.81 20.19 -10.84
CA SER A 535 -1.87 21.03 -10.09
C SER A 535 -2.58 22.24 -9.48
N THR A 536 -2.02 22.73 -8.39
CA THR A 536 -2.45 23.95 -7.71
C THR A 536 -1.26 24.90 -7.67
N CYS A 537 -1.46 26.15 -8.05
CA CYS A 537 -0.41 27.14 -7.93
C CYS A 537 -0.13 27.47 -6.45
N LEU A 538 1.13 27.75 -6.14
CA LEU A 538 1.53 28.31 -4.87
C LEU A 538 0.91 29.70 -4.70
N ASP A 539 0.57 30.07 -3.47
CA ASP A 539 0.10 31.42 -3.15
C ASP A 539 1.21 32.46 -3.30
N GLU A 540 2.46 32.07 -2.99
CA GLU A 540 3.66 32.88 -3.11
C GLU A 540 4.83 31.98 -3.55
N PRO A 541 5.83 32.50 -4.30
CA PRO A 541 7.05 31.76 -4.63
C PRO A 541 7.80 31.32 -3.38
N LEU A 542 8.37 30.12 -3.42
CA LEU A 542 9.23 29.62 -2.35
C LEU A 542 10.54 30.39 -2.27
N ASP A 543 11.02 30.64 -1.06
CA ASP A 543 12.34 31.23 -0.83
C ASP A 543 13.44 30.26 -1.27
N PRO A 544 14.38 30.64 -2.13
CA PRO A 544 15.44 29.75 -2.65
C PRO A 544 16.34 29.12 -1.58
N ALA A 545 16.51 29.76 -0.41
CA ALA A 545 17.36 29.22 0.65
C ALA A 545 16.66 28.28 1.60
N THR A 546 15.35 28.42 1.76
CA THR A 546 14.58 27.65 2.77
C THR A 546 13.44 26.83 2.20
N GLY A 547 12.95 27.16 1.00
CA GLY A 547 11.75 26.58 0.40
C GLY A 547 11.85 25.05 0.20
N PHE A 548 13.02 24.55 -0.15
CA PHE A 548 13.21 23.11 -0.26
C PHE A 548 12.93 22.41 1.07
N ALA A 549 13.61 22.79 2.14
CA ALA A 549 13.47 22.14 3.44
C ALA A 549 12.14 22.43 4.13
N ALA A 550 11.62 23.66 3.98
CA ALA A 550 10.41 24.09 4.68
C ALA A 550 9.10 23.67 3.99
N TYR A 551 9.12 23.50 2.67
CA TYR A 551 7.92 23.20 1.89
C TYR A 551 8.04 21.92 1.06
N ILE A 552 9.07 21.80 0.18
CA ILE A 552 9.13 20.68 -0.79
C ILE A 552 9.32 19.34 -0.06
N VAL A 553 10.25 19.26 0.89
CA VAL A 553 10.50 18.02 1.65
C VAL A 553 9.24 17.52 2.35
N PRO A 554 8.54 18.29 3.19
CA PRO A 554 7.32 17.81 3.83
C PRO A 554 6.19 17.52 2.84
N GLN A 555 6.07 18.26 1.74
CA GLN A 555 5.07 18.05 0.70
C GLN A 555 5.29 16.71 -0.02
N GLU A 556 6.50 16.45 -0.51
CA GLU A 556 6.83 15.21 -1.21
C GLU A 556 6.78 14.01 -0.27
N ALA A 557 7.23 14.16 0.98
CA ALA A 557 7.09 13.11 1.98
C ALA A 557 5.62 12.79 2.27
N ARG A 558 4.74 13.80 2.35
CA ARG A 558 3.29 13.63 2.53
C ARG A 558 2.65 12.87 1.36
N ILE A 559 3.01 13.22 0.12
CA ILE A 559 2.51 12.56 -1.09
C ILE A 559 2.97 11.10 -1.11
N ALA A 560 4.25 10.85 -0.91
CA ALA A 560 4.80 9.49 -0.89
C ALA A 560 4.18 8.63 0.22
N LEU A 561 4.03 9.17 1.44
CA LEU A 561 3.35 8.47 2.54
C LEU A 561 1.89 8.17 2.20
N GLY A 562 1.20 9.07 1.49
CA GLY A 562 -0.15 8.85 0.97
C GLY A 562 -0.24 7.61 0.06
N HIS A 563 0.76 7.37 -0.80
CA HIS A 563 0.85 6.16 -1.62
C HIS A 563 1.14 4.92 -0.76
N VAL A 564 2.07 5.03 0.20
CA VAL A 564 2.41 3.93 1.12
C VAL A 564 1.19 3.39 1.86
N VAL A 565 0.36 4.27 2.40
CA VAL A 565 -0.83 3.86 3.19
C VAL A 565 -2.04 3.47 2.34
N ALA A 566 -1.95 3.63 1.01
CA ALA A 566 -3.03 3.31 0.07
C ALA A 566 -2.98 1.87 -0.48
N ASN A 567 -2.17 0.96 0.09
CA ASN A 567 -1.95 -0.39 -0.47
C ASN A 567 -1.43 -0.35 -1.93
N ASP A 568 -0.68 0.70 -2.29
CA ASP A 568 -0.15 0.91 -3.63
C ASP A 568 1.26 0.33 -3.76
N PRO A 569 1.48 -0.72 -4.59
CA PRO A 569 2.79 -1.33 -4.73
C PRO A 569 3.72 -0.61 -5.73
N ARG A 570 3.25 0.48 -6.40
CA ARG A 570 4.06 1.20 -7.41
C ARG A 570 5.34 1.74 -6.80
N PRO A 571 6.50 1.50 -7.45
CA PRO A 571 7.74 2.15 -7.04
C PRO A 571 7.67 3.66 -7.28
N HIS A 572 8.35 4.43 -6.46
CA HIS A 572 8.70 5.81 -6.77
C HIS A 572 9.98 5.85 -7.59
N TYR A 573 10.22 6.90 -8.37
CA TYR A 573 11.49 7.07 -9.06
C TYR A 573 12.01 8.51 -9.01
N VAL A 574 13.31 8.59 -8.99
CA VAL A 574 14.15 9.78 -8.98
C VAL A 574 15.38 9.50 -9.83
N HIS A 575 16.32 10.45 -9.92
CA HIS A 575 17.55 10.30 -10.72
C HIS A 575 18.80 10.40 -9.83
N GLN A 576 19.93 10.03 -10.40
CA GLN A 576 21.21 10.03 -9.69
C GLN A 576 21.62 11.44 -9.21
N SER A 577 21.25 12.50 -9.93
CA SER A 577 21.42 13.89 -9.53
C SER A 577 20.90 14.21 -8.13
N ASN A 578 19.78 13.57 -7.74
CA ASN A 578 19.17 13.77 -6.43
C ASN A 578 19.95 13.10 -5.27
N LEU A 579 20.94 12.27 -5.60
CA LEU A 579 21.88 11.66 -4.66
C LEU A 579 23.24 12.38 -4.66
N ALA A 580 23.48 13.25 -5.65
CA ALA A 580 24.69 14.03 -5.83
C ALA A 580 24.63 15.35 -5.02
N GLU A 581 25.74 16.05 -4.96
CA GLU A 581 25.89 17.41 -4.42
C GLU A 581 25.23 17.61 -3.03
N GLU A 582 24.07 18.28 -2.94
CA GLU A 582 23.34 18.47 -1.68
C GLU A 582 22.45 17.29 -1.29
N ARG A 583 22.38 16.23 -2.12
CA ARG A 583 21.71 14.95 -1.79
C ARG A 583 20.24 15.11 -1.43
N LEU A 584 19.50 15.77 -2.29
CA LEU A 584 18.12 16.22 -2.08
C LEU A 584 17.12 15.12 -1.77
N LEU A 585 17.38 13.87 -2.20
CA LEU A 585 16.47 12.77 -1.97
C LEU A 585 16.36 12.36 -0.50
N TYR A 586 17.50 12.34 0.24
CA TYR A 586 17.52 11.74 1.57
C TYR A 586 16.64 12.45 2.59
N PRO A 587 16.56 13.79 2.67
CA PRO A 587 15.63 14.46 3.57
C PRO A 587 14.17 14.03 3.36
N VAL A 588 13.76 13.84 2.11
CA VAL A 588 12.41 13.37 1.77
C VAL A 588 12.20 11.94 2.26
N LEU A 589 13.12 11.01 1.97
CA LEU A 589 13.04 9.63 2.41
C LEU A 589 13.08 9.49 3.93
N ASP A 590 13.95 10.26 4.60
CA ASP A 590 14.06 10.26 6.05
C ASP A 590 12.75 10.71 6.70
N GLN A 591 12.09 11.72 6.14
CA GLN A 591 10.78 12.18 6.60
C GLN A 591 9.70 11.10 6.40
N VAL A 592 9.62 10.47 5.22
CA VAL A 592 8.65 9.37 4.95
C VAL A 592 8.85 8.22 5.95
N LEU A 593 10.11 7.79 6.15
CA LEU A 593 10.42 6.69 7.04
C LEU A 593 10.17 7.05 8.51
N ALA A 594 10.44 8.28 8.93
CA ALA A 594 10.17 8.78 10.28
C ALA A 594 8.66 8.84 10.56
N ASP A 595 7.89 9.44 9.64
CA ASP A 595 6.44 9.56 9.75
C ASP A 595 5.77 8.17 9.77
N TYR A 596 6.25 7.24 8.93
CA TYR A 596 5.76 5.88 8.93
C TYR A 596 6.00 5.18 10.29
N ARG A 597 7.23 5.26 10.81
CA ARG A 597 7.60 4.64 12.10
C ARG A 597 6.90 5.29 13.29
N ALA A 598 6.61 6.57 13.20
CA ALA A 598 5.86 7.29 14.24
C ALA A 598 4.38 6.89 14.30
N LEU A 599 3.83 6.37 13.19
CA LEU A 599 2.40 6.04 13.07
C LEU A 599 2.12 4.55 13.26
N TYR A 600 2.95 3.66 12.70
CA TYR A 600 2.71 2.21 12.67
C TYR A 600 3.47 1.46 13.75
N ALA A 601 2.84 0.42 14.29
CA ALA A 601 3.48 -0.51 15.22
C ALA A 601 4.48 -1.44 14.49
N ASP A 602 5.42 -2.02 15.22
CA ASP A 602 6.46 -2.93 14.71
C ASP A 602 5.92 -4.16 13.97
N ASN A 603 4.67 -4.56 14.27
CA ASN A 603 4.00 -5.66 13.58
C ASN A 603 3.57 -5.33 12.14
N THR A 604 3.79 -4.10 11.70
CA THR A 604 3.41 -3.58 10.39
C THR A 604 4.64 -3.00 9.68
N PRO A 605 5.62 -3.84 9.33
CA PRO A 605 6.82 -3.35 8.66
C PRO A 605 6.50 -2.79 7.28
N LEU A 606 7.23 -1.74 6.90
CA LEU A 606 7.23 -1.24 5.53
C LEU A 606 7.70 -2.33 4.57
N VAL A 607 6.96 -2.56 3.49
CA VAL A 607 7.33 -3.54 2.46
C VAL A 607 8.05 -2.82 1.34
N ASN A 608 9.32 -3.20 1.10
CA ASN A 608 10.16 -2.62 0.06
C ASN A 608 10.38 -3.65 -1.07
N PRO A 609 9.41 -3.77 -2.03
CA PRO A 609 9.44 -4.80 -3.07
C PRO A 609 10.39 -4.45 -4.22
N ARG A 610 10.88 -5.47 -4.94
CA ARG A 610 11.53 -5.33 -6.24
C ARG A 610 10.49 -5.05 -7.33
N GLN A 611 10.94 -4.50 -8.47
CA GLN A 611 10.07 -4.28 -9.65
C GLN A 611 9.33 -5.54 -10.09
N SER A 612 9.98 -6.70 -10.11
CA SER A 612 9.37 -7.99 -10.47
C SER A 612 8.30 -8.47 -9.49
N GLU A 613 8.46 -8.16 -8.19
CA GLU A 613 7.47 -8.45 -7.16
C GLU A 613 6.25 -7.53 -7.32
N VAL A 614 6.47 -6.25 -7.61
CA VAL A 614 5.41 -5.28 -7.92
C VAL A 614 4.62 -5.72 -9.14
N GLY A 615 5.30 -6.05 -10.24
CA GLY A 615 4.65 -6.54 -11.46
C GLY A 615 3.83 -7.81 -11.23
N THR A 616 4.33 -8.71 -10.38
CA THR A 616 3.62 -9.93 -9.97
C THR A 616 2.40 -9.60 -9.12
N GLU A 617 2.50 -8.66 -8.16
CA GLU A 617 1.38 -8.22 -7.33
C GLU A 617 0.25 -7.65 -8.19
N PHE A 618 0.55 -6.76 -9.14
CA PHE A 618 -0.46 -6.25 -10.08
C PHE A 618 -1.12 -7.35 -10.91
N SER A 619 -0.33 -8.30 -11.42
CA SER A 619 -0.88 -9.40 -12.20
C SER A 619 -1.81 -10.32 -11.39
N ARG A 620 -1.48 -10.56 -10.11
CA ARG A 620 -2.33 -11.32 -9.18
C ARG A 620 -3.62 -10.57 -8.90
N ARG A 621 -3.55 -9.26 -8.60
CA ARG A 621 -4.73 -8.41 -8.37
C ARG A 621 -5.65 -8.41 -9.59
N ALA A 622 -5.11 -8.17 -10.78
CA ALA A 622 -5.89 -8.17 -12.01
C ALA A 622 -6.58 -9.51 -12.30
N ALA A 623 -5.90 -10.64 -12.08
CA ALA A 623 -6.48 -11.97 -12.22
C ALA A 623 -7.57 -12.24 -11.19
N TRP A 624 -7.38 -11.79 -9.96
CA TRP A 624 -8.35 -11.90 -8.86
C TRP A 624 -9.59 -11.07 -9.13
N ASP A 625 -9.44 -9.79 -9.48
CA ASP A 625 -10.55 -8.87 -9.79
C ASP A 625 -11.39 -9.38 -10.95
N LYS A 626 -10.73 -9.92 -11.98
CA LYS A 626 -11.41 -10.56 -13.10
C LYS A 626 -12.23 -11.76 -12.65
N ALA A 627 -11.67 -12.62 -11.80
CA ALA A 627 -12.39 -13.81 -11.29
C ALA A 627 -13.58 -13.42 -10.41
N LEU A 628 -13.48 -12.35 -9.62
CA LEU A 628 -14.59 -11.78 -8.84
C LEU A 628 -15.69 -11.22 -9.75
N ALA A 629 -15.31 -10.40 -10.74
CA ALA A 629 -16.26 -9.79 -11.69
C ALA A 629 -17.04 -10.83 -12.51
N GLU A 630 -16.41 -11.97 -12.82
CA GLU A 630 -17.01 -13.09 -13.52
C GLU A 630 -17.82 -14.04 -12.60
N GLY A 631 -17.89 -13.76 -11.28
CA GLY A 631 -18.62 -14.57 -10.30
C GLY A 631 -18.04 -15.98 -10.12
N ARG A 632 -16.76 -16.20 -10.43
CA ARG A 632 -16.10 -17.51 -10.39
C ARG A 632 -15.40 -17.82 -9.06
N VAL A 633 -15.57 -16.97 -8.07
CA VAL A 633 -15.03 -17.16 -6.72
C VAL A 633 -16.14 -17.54 -5.77
N THR A 634 -15.88 -18.56 -4.95
CA THR A 634 -16.77 -18.95 -3.84
C THR A 634 -15.94 -19.03 -2.57
N ALA A 635 -16.29 -18.27 -1.56
CA ALA A 635 -15.62 -18.35 -0.27
C ALA A 635 -16.62 -18.22 0.87
N TYR A 636 -16.45 -19.05 1.89
CA TYR A 636 -17.36 -19.07 3.03
C TYR A 636 -16.69 -19.65 4.29
N ARG A 637 -17.28 -19.33 5.41
CA ARG A 637 -16.93 -19.86 6.74
C ARG A 637 -18.07 -20.74 7.27
N ILE A 638 -17.71 -21.87 7.89
CA ILE A 638 -18.60 -22.72 8.69
C ILE A 638 -17.89 -23.05 10.00
N GLY A 639 -18.36 -22.52 11.11
CA GLY A 639 -17.64 -22.61 12.38
C GLY A 639 -16.24 -22.00 12.28
N ASP A 640 -15.22 -22.80 12.60
CA ASP A 640 -13.81 -22.44 12.51
C ASP A 640 -13.15 -22.72 11.15
N THR A 641 -13.91 -23.24 10.19
CA THR A 641 -13.38 -23.65 8.89
C THR A 641 -13.74 -22.65 7.80
N VAL A 642 -12.72 -22.13 7.11
CA VAL A 642 -12.83 -21.26 5.93
C VAL A 642 -12.51 -22.08 4.68
N THR A 643 -13.37 -21.99 3.67
CA THR A 643 -13.20 -22.64 2.37
C THR A 643 -13.18 -21.57 1.28
N VAL A 644 -12.14 -21.59 0.42
CA VAL A 644 -12.00 -20.68 -0.73
C VAL A 644 -11.82 -21.50 -2.00
N LYS A 645 -12.66 -21.24 -3.01
CA LYS A 645 -12.56 -21.79 -4.36
C LYS A 645 -12.39 -20.67 -5.36
N ALA A 646 -11.34 -20.74 -6.15
CA ALA A 646 -11.04 -19.82 -7.25
C ALA A 646 -10.76 -20.65 -8.52
N PRO A 647 -10.84 -20.05 -9.72
CA PRO A 647 -10.49 -20.73 -10.96
C PRO A 647 -9.05 -21.22 -10.97
N SER A 648 -8.78 -22.25 -11.76
CA SER A 648 -7.40 -22.75 -11.97
C SER A 648 -6.49 -21.62 -12.46
N GLY A 649 -5.30 -21.50 -11.87
CA GLY A 649 -4.33 -20.46 -12.17
C GLY A 649 -4.58 -19.11 -11.48
N VAL A 650 -5.70 -18.94 -10.76
CA VAL A 650 -5.97 -17.76 -9.95
C VAL A 650 -5.60 -18.05 -8.49
N VAL A 651 -4.71 -17.25 -7.93
CA VAL A 651 -4.40 -17.26 -6.49
C VAL A 651 -5.36 -16.35 -5.75
N ALA A 652 -5.84 -16.76 -4.59
CA ALA A 652 -6.76 -15.99 -3.77
C ALA A 652 -6.00 -15.20 -2.70
N PRO A 653 -6.26 -13.89 -2.53
CA PRO A 653 -5.77 -13.15 -1.38
C PRO A 653 -6.66 -13.49 -0.18
N VAL A 654 -6.06 -13.89 0.93
CA VAL A 654 -6.80 -14.22 2.16
C VAL A 654 -6.10 -13.60 3.36
N THR A 655 -6.90 -12.99 4.23
CA THR A 655 -6.48 -12.53 5.56
C THR A 655 -7.26 -13.29 6.63
N ALA A 656 -6.56 -13.71 7.68
CA ALA A 656 -7.12 -14.50 8.78
C ALA A 656 -6.39 -14.19 10.09
N PRO A 657 -6.97 -14.48 11.27
CA PRO A 657 -6.33 -14.26 12.57
C PRO A 657 -5.01 -15.01 12.75
N GLU A 658 -4.17 -14.52 13.66
CA GLU A 658 -3.00 -15.25 14.14
C GLU A 658 -3.40 -16.67 14.62
N GLY A 659 -2.53 -17.65 14.41
CA GLY A 659 -2.81 -19.05 14.74
C GLY A 659 -3.58 -19.83 13.68
N THR A 660 -4.06 -19.18 12.59
CA THR A 660 -4.74 -19.88 11.50
C THR A 660 -3.80 -20.85 10.81
N ARG A 661 -4.35 -22.03 10.46
CA ARG A 661 -3.63 -23.10 9.77
C ARG A 661 -4.26 -23.41 8.41
N LYS A 662 -3.43 -23.63 7.40
CA LYS A 662 -3.85 -24.11 6.08
C LYS A 662 -3.76 -25.63 6.04
N ARG A 663 -4.82 -26.29 5.58
CA ARG A 663 -4.84 -27.72 5.33
C ARG A 663 -3.90 -28.05 4.17
N ALA A 664 -2.98 -28.99 4.40
CA ALA A 664 -2.09 -29.54 3.41
C ALA A 664 -2.47 -30.97 3.05
N LEU A 665 -1.84 -31.57 2.05
CA LEU A 665 -2.07 -32.97 1.66
C LEU A 665 -1.84 -33.92 2.85
N LEU A 666 -0.81 -33.67 3.64
CA LEU A 666 -0.49 -34.42 4.86
C LEU A 666 -0.49 -33.41 6.04
N GLY A 667 -1.60 -33.33 6.76
CA GLY A 667 -1.72 -32.47 7.94
C GLY A 667 -2.08 -31.03 7.65
N SER A 668 -1.44 -30.09 8.36
CA SER A 668 -1.66 -28.65 8.19
C SER A 668 -0.38 -27.85 8.47
N SER A 669 -0.23 -26.71 7.81
CA SER A 669 0.86 -25.76 8.04
C SER A 669 0.31 -24.42 8.59
N VAL A 670 1.18 -23.60 9.17
CA VAL A 670 0.82 -22.20 9.51
C VAL A 670 0.43 -21.49 8.23
N PHE A 671 -0.68 -20.74 8.26
CA PHE A 671 -1.15 -19.99 7.11
C PHE A 671 -0.40 -18.65 6.99
N GLY A 672 0.03 -18.32 5.78
CA GLY A 672 0.47 -16.99 5.38
C GLY A 672 1.59 -16.37 6.22
N THR A 673 1.85 -15.09 5.98
CA THR A 673 2.83 -14.25 6.68
C THR A 673 2.14 -13.36 7.70
N ALA A 674 2.74 -13.20 8.87
CA ALA A 674 2.28 -12.26 9.90
C ALA A 674 2.45 -10.81 9.39
N TYR A 675 1.42 -9.99 9.51
CA TYR A 675 1.43 -8.60 9.16
C TYR A 675 0.25 -7.87 9.80
N ALA A 676 0.50 -6.72 10.41
CA ALA A 676 -0.53 -5.88 11.05
C ALA A 676 -1.38 -6.63 12.08
N GLY A 677 -0.79 -7.62 12.80
CA GLY A 677 -1.47 -8.44 13.80
C GLY A 677 -2.44 -9.47 13.23
N THR A 678 -2.35 -9.78 11.93
CA THR A 678 -3.06 -10.87 11.24
C THR A 678 -2.09 -11.73 10.45
N ARG A 679 -2.59 -12.75 9.80
CA ARG A 679 -1.85 -13.53 8.80
C ARG A 679 -2.51 -13.40 7.45
N SER A 680 -1.72 -13.15 6.41
CA SER A 680 -2.29 -13.01 5.06
C SER A 680 -1.32 -13.45 3.99
N ASP A 681 -1.87 -13.97 2.89
CA ASP A 681 -1.10 -14.39 1.73
C ASP A 681 -1.96 -14.49 0.47
N TRP A 682 -1.30 -14.54 -0.68
CA TRP A 682 -1.81 -15.07 -1.92
C TRP A 682 -1.74 -16.60 -1.88
N THR A 683 -2.87 -17.30 -1.93
CA THR A 683 -2.93 -18.74 -1.73
C THR A 683 -3.72 -19.45 -2.81
N SER A 684 -3.36 -20.71 -3.06
CA SER A 684 -4.06 -21.63 -3.95
C SER A 684 -4.26 -22.97 -3.25
N PRO A 685 -5.18 -23.82 -3.73
CA PRO A 685 -5.29 -25.20 -3.26
C PRO A 685 -3.96 -25.95 -3.42
N ASP A 686 -3.63 -26.82 -2.46
CA ASP A 686 -2.52 -27.74 -2.61
C ASP A 686 -2.84 -28.82 -3.67
N LEU A 687 -1.80 -29.55 -4.09
CA LEU A 687 -1.94 -30.62 -5.06
C LEU A 687 -3.06 -31.60 -4.65
N LEU A 688 -3.92 -31.95 -5.59
CA LEU A 688 -5.11 -32.82 -5.39
C LEU A 688 -6.24 -32.21 -4.55
N GLN A 689 -6.19 -30.95 -4.16
CA GLN A 689 -7.28 -30.24 -3.50
C GLN A 689 -8.04 -29.35 -4.48
N SER A 690 -9.36 -29.27 -4.35
CA SER A 690 -10.23 -28.42 -5.17
C SER A 690 -10.51 -27.04 -4.54
N ALA A 691 -10.05 -26.82 -3.30
CA ALA A 691 -10.27 -25.60 -2.53
C ALA A 691 -9.12 -25.36 -1.53
N VAL A 692 -8.86 -24.10 -1.22
CA VAL A 692 -8.09 -23.72 -0.04
C VAL A 692 -9.00 -23.95 1.18
N THR A 693 -8.49 -24.67 2.18
CA THR A 693 -9.18 -24.85 3.46
C THR A 693 -8.31 -24.35 4.59
N LEU A 694 -8.83 -23.41 5.38
CA LEU A 694 -8.17 -22.88 6.55
C LEU A 694 -8.95 -23.29 7.81
N THR A 695 -8.21 -23.56 8.89
CA THR A 695 -8.77 -23.75 10.22
C THR A 695 -8.34 -22.55 11.08
N LEU A 696 -9.32 -21.84 11.58
CA LEU A 696 -9.15 -20.69 12.46
C LEU A 696 -8.78 -21.15 13.89
N PRO A 697 -8.12 -20.31 14.70
CA PRO A 697 -7.96 -20.60 16.12
C PRO A 697 -9.30 -20.62 16.84
N ALA A 698 -9.38 -21.33 17.97
CA ALA A 698 -10.59 -21.39 18.78
C ALA A 698 -11.01 -19.99 19.25
N GLY A 699 -12.27 -19.64 19.08
CA GLY A 699 -12.83 -18.34 19.49
C GLY A 699 -12.61 -17.18 18.49
N ALA A 700 -12.08 -17.45 17.31
CA ALA A 700 -11.95 -16.44 16.23
C ALA A 700 -13.27 -16.23 15.48
#